data_6665f265e3474116064ec95feb080857
#
_entry.id   6665f265e3474116064ec95feb080857
#
_cell.length_a   1.000
_cell.length_b   1.000
_cell.length_c   1.000
_cell.angle_alpha   90.00
_cell.angle_beta   90.00
_cell.angle_gamma   90.00
#
_symmetry.space_group_name_H-M   'P 1'
#
loop_
_entity.id
_entity.type
_entity.pdbx_description
1 polymer ?
#
loop_
_entity_poly.entity_id
_entity_poly.type
_entity_poly.pdbx_seq_one_letter_code
_entity_poly.pdbx_strand_id
1 'polypeptide(L)'
;MKKPLFLLTIIFFSLTCFSQGTDKAFSSFEQAGQHPIIHEGPAPDFFEGALIGNGGLGAVVCTRPDAVVIRFGHNNVWDIRIAEDNKEEIGTFQEVFERVKAIDPNLKDLREDPWFAEYVRMARENYAKPYPRPFPCGSLILGFDRRKVEMIDHKLDISNGLVTIKLLLNNEKTAYLKVFTDMEKDRVWMKLLDESGEPQKSCFNRIRLIPDTSTPEEFPAYEVQKIKSGLSFKQVMPYLEPGEYDIEKGYEKDKAFSLSVVLNNRIEKKQRIDWHGNTVDMADLEYACGQEQSFWLCAEIKEGDASNFNVGLSSELEALQIDDFERTYTDNNLIWKDYWNKSGVVLEDKFFESNWYRNLYFFNCAAKSGVRCPGLFANWTFNKIGTAWHGDYHMNYNTQQPFWVTFSSNHLEKNLPYVEMIEFISGVAKKWAREYYGMRGAYYPHSAYPVDMTMNPYPVPTWGWEICETPWSVQGVWWHYLYSGDMDFLESRAFPLLKDATLFIVDYMTRPEAHGPQWKDNKYHVFPTVSPELYNGLRPGFKYNSDCLVDLTLIKFLFNSYLKSVEILGYERDEAETVAEVNEILKNFPDYPTEESKEYSRVFVSVEGESTEIVYNTPNSLMTVFPGEDHGLHSDDETLKILANTRKNLQCEGGNELVFQHLQAARIGMLDLDIFKRAIKYNLLPSGTTSLNVLQVHGRQKDHTNFKGRSTAGIWFENFALPAVINECQMQSYNGTIRLFPNWPMEKDAEFHNLRAAGAFLVSASLKDGQVSKIEILSEAGAPLKMILPWENCMMVKADGQTNLDSKEIEISTNSGEILTFKPVK
;
A
#
# COMPACT_ATOMS: atom_id res chain seq x y z
N MET A 1 15.62 -14.62 -38.16
CA MET A 1 14.54 -13.73 -38.65
C MET A 1 14.57 -12.50 -37.73
N LYS A 2 14.89 -11.33 -38.26
CA LYS A 2 15.05 -10.10 -37.50
C LYS A 2 13.68 -9.53 -37.11
N LYS A 3 13.43 -9.29 -35.81
CA LYS A 3 12.26 -8.52 -35.35
C LYS A 3 12.60 -7.02 -35.45
N PRO A 4 11.71 -6.17 -35.92
CA PRO A 4 11.93 -4.74 -35.92
C PRO A 4 11.71 -4.14 -34.53
N LEU A 5 12.68 -3.32 -34.15
CA LEU A 5 12.64 -2.44 -33.00
C LEU A 5 11.70 -1.26 -33.33
N PHE A 6 10.57 -1.15 -32.66
CA PHE A 6 9.72 0.04 -32.71
C PHE A 6 10.27 1.09 -31.77
N LEU A 7 10.86 2.11 -32.35
CA LEU A 7 11.27 3.33 -31.65
C LEU A 7 10.02 4.22 -31.51
N LEU A 8 9.47 4.31 -30.31
CA LEU A 8 8.41 5.26 -30.01
C LEU A 8 9.03 6.65 -29.85
N THR A 9 8.89 7.48 -30.86
CA THR A 9 9.31 8.89 -30.81
C THR A 9 8.20 9.67 -30.12
N ILE A 10 8.41 9.98 -28.85
CA ILE A 10 7.56 10.92 -28.09
C ILE A 10 7.92 12.33 -28.56
N ILE A 11 7.00 12.94 -29.32
CA ILE A 11 7.11 14.35 -29.72
C ILE A 11 6.64 15.20 -28.55
N PHE A 12 7.56 15.83 -27.84
CA PHE A 12 7.26 16.90 -26.91
C PHE A 12 6.81 18.16 -27.68
N PHE A 13 5.52 18.46 -27.62
CA PHE A 13 5.03 19.78 -27.97
C PHE A 13 5.16 20.69 -26.75
N SER A 14 6.17 21.52 -26.74
CA SER A 14 6.25 22.64 -25.81
C SER A 14 5.29 23.75 -26.28
N LEU A 15 4.11 23.81 -25.67
CA LEU A 15 3.21 24.94 -25.80
C LEU A 15 3.72 26.07 -24.89
N THR A 16 4.40 27.04 -25.48
CA THR A 16 4.63 28.35 -24.85
C THR A 16 3.32 29.14 -24.90
N CYS A 17 2.51 29.11 -23.86
CA CYS A 17 1.48 30.11 -23.64
C CYS A 17 2.10 31.39 -23.10
N PHE A 18 2.01 32.46 -23.85
CA PHE A 18 2.31 33.81 -23.39
C PHE A 18 1.23 34.25 -22.38
N SER A 19 1.59 34.28 -21.12
CA SER A 19 0.89 35.04 -20.09
C SER A 19 1.83 36.13 -19.57
N GLN A 20 1.47 37.39 -19.77
CA GLN A 20 2.11 38.52 -19.10
C GLN A 20 1.60 38.60 -17.66
N GLY A 21 2.33 37.95 -16.78
CA GLY A 21 2.25 38.02 -15.35
C GLY A 21 3.37 37.15 -14.81
N THR A 22 4.28 37.68 -14.00
CA THR A 22 5.43 36.98 -13.43
C THR A 22 5.03 36.03 -12.31
N ASP A 23 3.98 35.26 -12.46
CA ASP A 23 3.67 34.17 -11.54
C ASP A 23 4.53 32.98 -11.96
N LYS A 24 5.46 32.59 -11.06
CA LYS A 24 6.29 31.40 -11.22
C LYS A 24 5.36 30.21 -11.41
N ALA A 25 5.52 29.45 -12.48
CA ALA A 25 4.73 28.26 -12.70
C ALA A 25 4.80 27.34 -11.47
N PHE A 26 3.67 26.76 -11.05
CA PHE A 26 3.61 25.84 -9.94
C PHE A 26 4.57 24.65 -10.16
N SER A 27 5.28 24.27 -9.14
CA SER A 27 6.19 23.11 -9.14
C SER A 27 5.98 22.28 -7.89
N SER A 28 5.40 21.10 -8.05
CA SER A 28 5.21 20.14 -6.95
C SER A 28 6.55 19.66 -6.39
N PHE A 29 7.60 19.59 -7.20
CA PHE A 29 8.95 19.26 -6.73
C PHE A 29 9.48 20.30 -5.75
N GLU A 30 9.30 21.59 -6.05
CA GLU A 30 9.70 22.68 -5.13
C GLU A 30 8.82 22.67 -3.88
N GLN A 31 7.52 22.39 -4.03
CA GLN A 31 6.59 22.31 -2.93
C GLN A 31 6.94 21.16 -1.97
N ALA A 32 7.26 19.98 -2.49
CA ALA A 32 7.73 18.85 -1.69
C ALA A 32 8.98 19.19 -0.88
N GLY A 33 9.91 19.94 -1.47
CA GLY A 33 11.14 20.39 -0.80
C GLY A 33 10.91 21.33 0.40
N GLN A 34 9.69 21.89 0.54
CA GLN A 34 9.31 22.71 1.70
C GLN A 34 8.93 21.87 2.92
N HIS A 35 8.77 20.54 2.77
CA HIS A 35 8.30 19.63 3.81
C HIS A 35 9.33 18.58 4.27
N PRO A 36 10.59 18.94 4.52
CA PRO A 36 11.60 17.99 4.96
C PRO A 36 11.19 17.33 6.28
N ILE A 37 11.77 16.18 6.55
CA ILE A 37 11.70 15.54 7.86
C ILE A 37 13.03 15.78 8.57
N ILE A 38 12.96 16.41 9.72
CA ILE A 38 14.15 16.80 10.50
C ILE A 38 14.07 16.10 11.85
N HIS A 39 15.18 15.47 12.24
CA HIS A 39 15.36 14.87 13.54
C HIS A 39 16.54 15.53 14.24
N GLU A 40 16.28 16.21 15.33
CA GLU A 40 17.31 16.86 16.15
C GLU A 40 17.99 15.84 17.07
N GLY A 41 19.31 15.74 16.99
CA GLY A 41 20.10 14.78 17.75
C GLY A 41 20.15 13.38 17.14
N PRO A 42 20.73 12.41 17.86
CA PRO A 42 20.78 11.02 17.44
C PRO A 42 19.40 10.37 17.37
N ALA A 43 19.15 9.61 16.31
CA ALA A 43 17.94 8.83 16.05
C ALA A 43 18.29 7.34 15.92
N PRO A 44 18.59 6.64 17.02
CA PRO A 44 19.10 5.27 16.98
C PRO A 44 18.02 4.23 16.74
N ASP A 45 16.76 4.56 17.00
CA ASP A 45 15.64 3.65 16.82
C ASP A 45 15.24 3.53 15.35
N PHE A 46 14.75 2.36 14.97
CA PHE A 46 14.27 2.08 13.63
C PHE A 46 13.14 3.04 13.20
N PHE A 47 12.25 3.38 14.11
CA PHE A 47 11.10 4.26 13.87
C PHE A 47 11.44 5.76 13.95
N GLU A 48 12.69 6.10 14.26
CA GLU A 48 13.21 7.47 14.23
C GLU A 48 14.05 7.73 12.98
N GLY A 49 14.54 6.66 12.35
CA GLY A 49 15.43 6.73 11.18
C GLY A 49 14.75 7.32 9.95
N ALA A 50 15.58 7.93 9.08
CA ALA A 50 15.12 8.42 7.80
C ALA A 50 14.89 7.26 6.82
N LEU A 51 13.70 7.19 6.24
CA LEU A 51 13.29 6.16 5.28
C LEU A 51 13.63 6.60 3.86
N ILE A 52 14.41 5.80 3.16
CA ILE A 52 14.74 5.99 1.74
C ILE A 52 14.48 4.69 0.98
N GLY A 53 14.25 4.77 -0.33
CA GLY A 53 13.98 3.59 -1.16
C GLY A 53 13.77 3.96 -2.62
N ASN A 54 13.69 2.93 -3.47
CA ASN A 54 13.44 3.07 -4.91
C ASN A 54 12.23 2.23 -5.39
N GLY A 55 11.41 1.75 -4.45
CA GLY A 55 10.27 0.87 -4.72
C GLY A 55 10.60 -0.63 -4.67
N GLY A 56 11.86 -1.02 -4.84
CA GLY A 56 12.35 -2.38 -4.60
C GLY A 56 13.16 -2.43 -3.30
N LEU A 57 14.34 -1.83 -3.34
CA LEU A 57 15.19 -1.63 -2.17
C LEU A 57 14.58 -0.59 -1.24
N GLY A 58 14.53 -0.91 0.06
CA GLY A 58 14.26 0.01 1.15
C GLY A 58 15.46 0.10 2.09
N ALA A 59 15.75 1.31 2.58
CA ALA A 59 16.77 1.50 3.60
C ALA A 59 16.32 2.48 4.69
N VAL A 60 16.71 2.18 5.94
CA VAL A 60 16.46 3.04 7.09
C VAL A 60 17.78 3.58 7.59
N VAL A 61 17.95 4.88 7.54
CA VAL A 61 19.15 5.60 7.98
C VAL A 61 18.97 6.02 9.43
N CYS A 62 19.58 5.28 10.36
CA CYS A 62 19.58 5.59 11.78
C CYS A 62 20.90 6.27 12.18
N THR A 63 20.84 7.18 13.15
CA THR A 63 21.98 7.92 13.65
C THR A 63 22.18 7.63 15.13
N ARG A 64 23.33 7.05 15.46
CA ARG A 64 23.72 6.75 16.86
C ARG A 64 24.76 7.77 17.31
N PRO A 65 24.97 7.93 18.63
CA PRO A 65 26.05 8.78 19.13
C PRO A 65 27.47 8.37 18.71
N ASP A 66 27.64 7.12 18.20
CA ASP A 66 28.93 6.54 17.82
C ASP A 66 28.97 6.00 16.39
N ALA A 67 27.87 6.06 15.66
CA ALA A 67 27.79 5.47 14.33
C ALA A 67 26.59 6.00 13.50
N VAL A 68 26.70 5.87 12.18
CA VAL A 68 25.57 5.85 11.25
C VAL A 68 25.25 4.39 10.91
N VAL A 69 23.99 4.02 10.99
CA VAL A 69 23.50 2.65 10.76
C VAL A 69 22.51 2.67 9.63
N ILE A 70 22.77 1.91 8.57
CA ILE A 70 21.84 1.70 7.46
C ILE A 70 21.29 0.28 7.56
N ARG A 71 19.97 0.15 7.62
CA ARG A 71 19.28 -1.13 7.64
C ARG A 71 18.62 -1.36 6.30
N PHE A 72 18.80 -2.53 5.73
CA PHE A 72 18.37 -2.84 4.36
C PHE A 72 17.25 -3.86 4.34
N GLY A 73 16.31 -3.63 3.44
CA GLY A 73 15.26 -4.57 3.04
C GLY A 73 15.05 -4.51 1.52
N HIS A 74 14.38 -5.50 0.96
CA HIS A 74 14.04 -5.55 -0.46
C HIS A 74 12.75 -6.33 -0.70
N ASN A 75 11.84 -5.80 -1.51
CA ASN A 75 10.54 -6.42 -1.77
C ASN A 75 10.63 -7.84 -2.36
N ASN A 76 11.71 -8.20 -3.06
CA ASN A 76 11.90 -9.53 -3.63
C ASN A 76 12.51 -10.54 -2.65
N VAL A 77 12.99 -10.10 -1.48
CA VAL A 77 13.66 -11.00 -0.53
C VAL A 77 12.68 -11.49 0.52
N TRP A 78 12.26 -12.75 0.37
CA TRP A 78 11.32 -13.44 1.25
C TRP A 78 11.86 -14.78 1.71
N ASP A 79 11.56 -15.17 2.94
CA ASP A 79 11.52 -16.58 3.31
C ASP A 79 10.27 -17.16 2.68
N ILE A 80 10.43 -18.12 1.79
CA ILE A 80 9.33 -18.69 0.99
C ILE A 80 8.85 -20.04 1.51
N ARG A 81 9.37 -20.49 2.63
CA ARG A 81 8.91 -21.76 3.23
C ARG A 81 7.46 -21.62 3.68
N ILE A 82 6.69 -22.65 3.44
CA ILE A 82 5.30 -22.74 3.85
C ILE A 82 5.03 -24.06 4.56
N ALA A 83 4.33 -24.03 5.69
CA ALA A 83 3.90 -25.21 6.40
C ALA A 83 2.45 -25.53 6.02
N GLU A 84 2.26 -26.69 5.44
CA GLU A 84 0.95 -27.22 5.03
C GLU A 84 0.66 -28.57 5.69
N ASP A 85 1.13 -28.75 6.91
CA ASP A 85 0.78 -29.94 7.70
C ASP A 85 -0.73 -29.99 7.95
N ASN A 86 -1.25 -31.20 8.13
CA ASN A 86 -2.68 -31.45 8.33
C ASN A 86 -3.59 -31.06 7.13
N LYS A 87 -3.03 -30.91 5.94
CA LYS A 87 -3.77 -30.52 4.73
C LYS A 87 -4.94 -31.48 4.44
N GLU A 88 -4.70 -32.79 4.57
CA GLU A 88 -5.71 -33.82 4.30
C GLU A 88 -6.80 -33.83 5.37
N GLU A 89 -6.49 -33.49 6.62
CA GLU A 89 -7.43 -33.45 7.73
C GLU A 89 -8.33 -32.21 7.68
N ILE A 90 -7.87 -31.13 7.01
CA ILE A 90 -8.64 -29.90 6.86
C ILE A 90 -9.90 -30.14 6.02
N GLY A 91 -9.82 -30.95 4.96
CA GLY A 91 -10.94 -31.26 4.09
C GLY A 91 -11.35 -30.13 3.15
N THR A 92 -12.42 -30.36 2.37
CA THR A 92 -13.02 -29.39 1.47
C THR A 92 -13.97 -28.46 2.19
N PHE A 93 -14.33 -27.35 1.54
CA PHE A 93 -15.34 -26.40 2.04
C PHE A 93 -16.66 -27.10 2.41
N GLN A 94 -17.17 -27.97 1.55
CA GLN A 94 -18.45 -28.67 1.81
C GLN A 94 -18.35 -29.59 3.04
N GLU A 95 -17.25 -30.32 3.20
CA GLU A 95 -17.04 -31.18 4.36
C GLU A 95 -16.98 -30.38 5.66
N VAL A 96 -16.23 -29.28 5.66
CA VAL A 96 -16.11 -28.39 6.82
C VAL A 96 -17.45 -27.70 7.11
N PHE A 97 -18.16 -27.24 6.08
CA PHE A 97 -19.47 -26.61 6.22
C PHE A 97 -20.48 -27.55 6.90
N GLU A 98 -20.60 -28.79 6.44
CA GLU A 98 -21.53 -29.76 7.04
C GLU A 98 -21.15 -30.09 8.49
N ARG A 99 -19.89 -30.14 8.84
CA ARG A 99 -19.43 -30.34 10.22
C ARG A 99 -19.79 -29.16 11.11
N VAL A 100 -19.53 -27.93 10.67
CA VAL A 100 -19.86 -26.70 11.41
C VAL A 100 -21.37 -26.58 11.59
N LYS A 101 -22.15 -26.90 10.55
CA LYS A 101 -23.62 -26.90 10.58
C LYS A 101 -24.22 -27.90 11.61
N ALA A 102 -23.50 -29.02 11.88
CA ALA A 102 -23.90 -30.02 12.84
C ALA A 102 -23.58 -29.65 14.29
N ILE A 103 -22.80 -28.62 14.55
CA ILE A 103 -22.44 -28.16 15.90
C ILE A 103 -23.67 -27.54 16.58
N ASP A 104 -23.79 -27.76 17.89
CA ASP A 104 -24.93 -27.20 18.69
C ASP A 104 -24.98 -25.66 18.54
N PRO A 105 -26.05 -25.11 17.96
CA PRO A 105 -26.20 -23.67 17.73
C PRO A 105 -26.35 -22.86 19.02
N ASN A 106 -26.51 -23.50 20.19
CA ASN A 106 -26.64 -22.83 21.48
C ASN A 106 -25.32 -22.60 22.18
N LEU A 107 -24.20 -23.09 21.64
CA LEU A 107 -22.88 -22.79 22.16
C LEU A 107 -22.61 -21.27 22.05
N LYS A 108 -21.74 -20.76 22.92
CA LYS A 108 -21.33 -19.35 22.88
C LYS A 108 -20.24 -19.13 21.85
N ASP A 109 -19.38 -20.12 21.65
CA ASP A 109 -18.26 -20.11 20.72
C ASP A 109 -18.08 -21.49 20.09
N LEU A 110 -17.79 -21.56 18.78
CA LEU A 110 -17.59 -22.84 18.11
C LEU A 110 -16.42 -23.63 18.71
N ARG A 111 -15.45 -22.97 19.33
CA ARG A 111 -14.31 -23.63 20.01
C ARG A 111 -14.68 -24.40 21.27
N GLU A 112 -15.93 -24.31 21.74
CA GLU A 112 -16.48 -25.20 22.78
C GLU A 112 -16.75 -26.60 22.22
N ASP A 113 -16.90 -26.75 20.90
CA ASP A 113 -16.95 -28.03 20.22
C ASP A 113 -15.54 -28.64 20.06
N PRO A 114 -15.32 -29.88 20.47
CA PRO A 114 -13.99 -30.50 20.42
C PRO A 114 -13.40 -30.64 19.02
N TRP A 115 -14.22 -30.92 18.00
CA TRP A 115 -13.74 -31.01 16.62
C TRP A 115 -13.33 -29.65 16.10
N PHE A 116 -14.13 -28.60 16.33
CA PHE A 116 -13.77 -27.26 15.86
C PHE A 116 -12.55 -26.71 16.58
N ALA A 117 -12.41 -26.97 17.89
CA ALA A 117 -11.22 -26.60 18.65
C ALA A 117 -9.95 -27.25 18.07
N GLU A 118 -10.03 -28.53 17.71
CA GLU A 118 -8.93 -29.25 17.06
C GLU A 118 -8.63 -28.70 15.66
N TYR A 119 -9.64 -28.43 14.87
CA TYR A 119 -9.52 -27.83 13.55
C TYR A 119 -8.76 -26.48 13.59
N VAL A 120 -9.15 -25.61 14.52
CA VAL A 120 -8.47 -24.32 14.74
C VAL A 120 -7.03 -24.54 15.25
N ARG A 121 -6.80 -25.56 16.08
CA ARG A 121 -5.45 -25.89 16.57
C ARG A 121 -4.52 -26.29 15.43
N MET A 122 -4.97 -27.16 14.53
CA MET A 122 -4.19 -27.60 13.37
C MET A 122 -3.77 -26.41 12.48
N ALA A 123 -4.68 -25.50 12.21
CA ALA A 123 -4.37 -24.30 11.43
C ALA A 123 -3.36 -23.37 12.12
N ARG A 124 -3.52 -23.14 13.44
CA ARG A 124 -2.59 -22.35 14.23
C ARG A 124 -1.19 -22.97 14.30
N GLU A 125 -1.11 -24.29 14.30
CA GLU A 125 0.17 -25.00 14.30
C GLU A 125 0.94 -24.71 13.02
N ASN A 126 0.29 -24.76 11.85
CA ASN A 126 0.91 -24.37 10.59
C ASN A 126 1.37 -22.92 10.59
N TYR A 127 0.53 -22.03 11.07
CA TYR A 127 0.88 -20.59 11.15
C TYR A 127 2.04 -20.30 12.12
N ALA A 128 2.27 -21.14 13.12
CA ALA A 128 3.40 -21.02 14.05
C ALA A 128 4.73 -21.60 13.52
N LYS A 129 4.69 -22.39 12.45
CA LYS A 129 5.85 -22.96 11.77
C LYS A 129 6.48 -21.95 10.80
N PRO A 130 7.60 -22.30 10.13
CA PRO A 130 8.10 -21.45 9.05
C PRO A 130 7.02 -21.17 8.01
N TYR A 131 6.77 -19.90 7.77
CA TYR A 131 5.73 -19.40 6.88
C TYR A 131 6.29 -18.26 6.04
N PRO A 132 5.79 -18.02 4.82
CA PRO A 132 6.32 -16.96 3.96
C PRO A 132 6.30 -15.61 4.67
N ARG A 133 7.43 -14.89 4.61
CA ARG A 133 7.56 -13.55 5.21
C ARG A 133 8.66 -12.74 4.53
N PRO A 134 8.57 -11.40 4.52
CA PRO A 134 9.67 -10.55 4.12
C PRO A 134 10.90 -10.84 5.00
N PHE A 135 12.09 -10.85 4.38
CA PHE A 135 13.33 -11.13 5.09
C PHE A 135 14.26 -9.91 5.06
N PRO A 136 14.78 -9.46 6.23
CA PRO A 136 15.71 -8.34 6.28
C PRO A 136 17.04 -8.63 5.60
N CYS A 137 17.60 -7.66 4.88
CA CYS A 137 18.83 -7.84 4.10
C CYS A 137 20.11 -7.46 4.86
N GLY A 138 20.02 -7.24 6.18
CA GLY A 138 21.17 -6.91 7.01
C GLY A 138 21.41 -5.42 7.20
N SER A 139 22.57 -5.07 7.71
CA SER A 139 22.91 -3.70 8.10
C SER A 139 24.34 -3.32 7.79
N LEU A 140 24.55 -2.05 7.44
CA LEU A 140 25.86 -1.41 7.36
C LEU A 140 26.02 -0.42 8.52
N ILE A 141 27.14 -0.48 9.24
CA ILE A 141 27.45 0.41 10.34
C ILE A 141 28.76 1.15 10.04
N LEU A 142 28.70 2.46 10.02
CA LEU A 142 29.85 3.37 9.91
C LEU A 142 30.13 3.96 11.28
N GLY A 143 31.12 3.41 12.00
CA GLY A 143 31.48 3.83 13.36
C GLY A 143 32.52 4.93 13.39
N PHE A 144 32.43 5.81 14.40
CA PHE A 144 33.41 6.87 14.67
C PHE A 144 33.72 7.01 16.15
N ASP A 145 34.82 7.70 16.46
CA ASP A 145 35.23 7.97 17.84
C ASP A 145 34.45 9.19 18.38
N ARG A 146 33.56 8.94 19.34
CA ARG A 146 32.74 9.98 20.01
C ARG A 146 33.55 11.11 20.66
N ARG A 147 34.83 10.91 20.90
CA ARG A 147 35.71 11.97 21.40
C ARG A 147 36.14 12.94 20.29
N LYS A 148 35.91 12.60 19.03
CA LYS A 148 36.34 13.34 17.84
C LYS A 148 35.21 13.77 16.94
N VAL A 149 34.06 13.12 17.05
CA VAL A 149 32.89 13.37 16.20
C VAL A 149 31.65 13.33 17.06
N GLU A 150 30.81 14.36 16.93
CA GLU A 150 29.49 14.46 17.54
C GLU A 150 28.41 14.39 16.47
N MET A 151 27.40 13.58 16.69
CA MET A 151 26.20 13.49 15.84
C MET A 151 25.26 14.63 16.23
N ILE A 152 24.97 15.52 15.32
CA ILE A 152 24.15 16.72 15.60
C ILE A 152 22.69 16.50 15.23
N ASP A 153 22.41 16.22 13.96
CA ASP A 153 21.07 16.03 13.42
C ASP A 153 21.08 15.25 12.10
N HIS A 154 19.87 14.88 11.63
CA HIS A 154 19.71 14.52 10.23
C HIS A 154 18.44 15.16 9.64
N LYS A 155 18.50 15.42 8.33
CA LYS A 155 17.41 15.96 7.53
C LYS A 155 17.18 15.07 6.31
N LEU A 156 15.94 14.63 6.11
CA LEU A 156 15.49 14.01 4.87
C LEU A 156 14.75 15.05 4.01
N ASP A 157 15.28 15.33 2.84
CA ASP A 157 14.61 16.11 1.80
C ASP A 157 13.75 15.15 0.95
N ILE A 158 12.43 15.23 1.13
CA ILE A 158 11.50 14.34 0.44
C ILE A 158 11.31 14.68 -1.04
N SER A 159 11.77 15.84 -1.50
CA SER A 159 11.69 16.17 -2.93
C SER A 159 12.55 15.24 -3.79
N ASN A 160 13.66 14.74 -3.23
CA ASN A 160 14.62 13.92 -3.97
C ASN A 160 15.23 12.74 -3.17
N GLY A 161 14.70 12.47 -1.98
CA GLY A 161 15.14 11.34 -1.15
C GLY A 161 16.54 11.50 -0.55
N LEU A 162 17.05 12.72 -0.44
CA LEU A 162 18.38 12.98 0.11
C LEU A 162 18.36 13.12 1.64
N VAL A 163 19.05 12.22 2.32
CA VAL A 163 19.36 12.36 3.75
C VAL A 163 20.67 13.11 3.92
N THR A 164 20.65 14.14 4.73
CA THR A 164 21.84 14.90 5.13
C THR A 164 22.04 14.74 6.62
N ILE A 165 23.16 14.12 7.02
CA ILE A 165 23.53 13.93 8.44
C ILE A 165 24.61 14.94 8.78
N LYS A 166 24.38 15.75 9.80
CA LYS A 166 25.31 16.77 10.27
C LYS A 166 26.17 16.23 11.40
N LEU A 167 27.48 16.31 11.22
CA LEU A 167 28.51 15.86 12.16
C LEU A 167 29.40 17.05 12.55
N LEU A 168 29.64 17.23 13.85
CA LEU A 168 30.62 18.18 14.37
C LEU A 168 31.94 17.45 14.64
N LEU A 169 33.02 17.89 14.03
CA LEU A 169 34.36 17.31 14.22
C LEU A 169 35.10 18.01 15.36
N ASN A 170 36.08 17.34 15.98
CA ASN A 170 36.83 17.84 17.15
C ASN A 170 37.62 19.14 16.90
N ASN A 171 37.73 19.58 15.66
CA ASN A 171 38.32 20.88 15.26
C ASN A 171 37.24 21.97 15.06
N GLU A 172 36.06 21.74 15.57
CA GLU A 172 34.87 22.62 15.48
C GLU A 172 34.37 22.85 14.03
N LYS A 173 34.84 22.02 13.08
CA LYS A 173 34.35 22.01 11.69
C LYS A 173 33.14 21.10 11.57
N THR A 174 32.20 21.51 10.75
CA THR A 174 31.04 20.70 10.40
C THR A 174 31.33 19.83 9.17
N ALA A 175 30.87 18.60 9.20
CA ALA A 175 30.85 17.72 8.03
C ALA A 175 29.43 17.22 7.81
N TYR A 176 29.11 16.93 6.55
CA TYR A 176 27.80 16.47 6.11
C TYR A 176 27.92 15.15 5.38
N LEU A 177 27.35 14.09 5.95
CA LEU A 177 27.19 12.84 5.22
C LEU A 177 25.89 12.89 4.41
N LYS A 178 26.02 12.84 3.09
CA LYS A 178 24.91 12.72 2.16
C LYS A 178 24.62 11.27 1.88
N VAL A 179 23.34 10.87 1.96
CA VAL A 179 22.89 9.48 1.72
C VAL A 179 21.63 9.53 0.86
N PHE A 180 21.56 8.73 -0.20
CA PHE A 180 20.36 8.57 -1.02
C PHE A 180 20.33 7.18 -1.67
N THR A 181 19.15 6.77 -2.11
CA THR A 181 18.94 5.54 -2.89
C THR A 181 18.92 5.87 -4.37
N ASP A 182 19.67 5.12 -5.18
CA ASP A 182 19.59 5.16 -6.64
C ASP A 182 18.19 4.69 -7.08
N MET A 183 17.48 5.49 -7.86
CA MET A 183 16.11 5.23 -8.28
C MET A 183 15.99 4.15 -9.37
N GLU A 184 17.07 3.87 -10.09
CA GLU A 184 17.11 2.85 -11.14
C GLU A 184 17.71 1.52 -10.68
N LYS A 185 18.67 1.58 -9.74
CA LYS A 185 19.45 0.43 -9.25
C LYS A 185 19.26 0.25 -7.75
N ASP A 186 19.35 -0.99 -7.27
CA ASP A 186 19.20 -1.30 -5.85
C ASP A 186 20.50 -0.96 -5.09
N ARG A 187 20.81 0.36 -5.06
CA ARG A 187 22.02 0.94 -4.47
C ARG A 187 21.69 2.05 -3.51
N VAL A 188 22.52 2.14 -2.45
CA VAL A 188 22.55 3.30 -1.54
C VAL A 188 23.92 3.95 -1.63
N TRP A 189 23.92 5.21 -1.96
CA TRP A 189 25.11 6.04 -2.09
C TRP A 189 25.36 6.89 -0.86
N MET A 190 26.63 7.06 -0.49
CA MET A 190 27.06 7.92 0.62
C MET A 190 28.30 8.70 0.24
N LYS A 191 28.35 9.98 0.66
CA LYS A 191 29.51 10.86 0.44
C LYS A 191 29.61 11.85 1.59
N LEU A 192 30.81 12.04 2.12
CA LEU A 192 31.09 13.02 3.18
C LEU A 192 31.62 14.30 2.56
N LEU A 193 30.97 15.42 2.90
CA LEU A 193 31.32 16.75 2.42
C LEU A 193 31.66 17.66 3.60
N ASP A 194 32.43 18.69 3.35
CA ASP A 194 32.67 19.81 4.28
C ASP A 194 31.59 20.90 4.16
N GLU A 195 31.71 21.98 4.92
CA GLU A 195 30.78 23.12 4.90
C GLU A 195 30.71 23.86 3.55
N SER A 196 31.73 23.74 2.71
CA SER A 196 31.75 24.33 1.37
C SER A 196 31.18 23.41 0.28
N GLY A 197 30.86 22.18 0.67
CA GLY A 197 30.36 21.14 -0.25
C GLY A 197 31.48 20.33 -0.92
N GLU A 198 32.74 20.52 -0.51
CA GLU A 198 33.86 19.75 -1.04
C GLU A 198 34.02 18.39 -0.34
N PRO A 199 34.56 17.38 -1.05
CA PRO A 199 34.79 16.07 -0.48
C PRO A 199 35.68 16.11 0.77
N GLN A 200 35.14 15.60 1.90
CA GLN A 200 35.79 15.61 3.20
C GLN A 200 36.50 14.28 3.47
N LYS A 201 37.67 14.31 4.13
CA LYS A 201 38.34 13.15 4.64
C LYS A 201 37.44 12.36 5.61
N SER A 202 37.56 11.02 5.56
CA SER A 202 36.77 10.14 6.41
C SER A 202 36.91 10.47 7.88
N CYS A 203 35.81 10.67 8.58
CA CYS A 203 35.76 10.70 10.04
C CYS A 203 35.40 9.31 10.62
N PHE A 204 35.01 8.37 9.79
CA PHE A 204 34.72 6.99 10.18
C PHE A 204 36.00 6.18 10.35
N ASN A 205 36.10 5.45 11.43
CA ASN A 205 37.26 4.61 11.75
C ASN A 205 36.93 3.11 11.76
N ARG A 206 35.66 2.75 11.64
CA ARG A 206 35.17 1.37 11.61
C ARG A 206 34.06 1.23 10.59
N ILE A 207 34.04 0.08 9.92
CA ILE A 207 32.94 -0.33 9.06
C ILE A 207 32.55 -1.77 9.45
N ARG A 208 31.26 -2.00 9.61
CA ARG A 208 30.70 -3.34 9.84
C ARG A 208 29.61 -3.59 8.81
N LEU A 209 29.65 -4.78 8.23
CA LEU A 209 28.57 -5.32 7.40
C LEU A 209 28.02 -6.55 8.12
N ILE A 210 26.75 -6.52 8.48
CA ILE A 210 26.15 -7.49 9.40
C ILE A 210 24.91 -8.08 8.76
N PRO A 211 24.83 -9.43 8.60
CA PRO A 211 23.58 -10.13 8.34
C PRO A 211 22.56 -9.81 9.44
N ASP A 212 21.29 -9.96 9.14
CA ASP A 212 20.26 -9.65 10.14
C ASP A 212 20.29 -10.61 11.32
N THR A 213 20.15 -10.09 12.53
CA THR A 213 20.20 -10.86 13.77
C THR A 213 19.00 -11.77 13.99
N SER A 214 17.94 -11.59 13.22
CA SER A 214 16.75 -12.45 13.23
C SER A 214 16.84 -13.62 12.25
N THR A 215 17.99 -13.78 11.55
CA THR A 215 18.20 -14.94 10.68
C THR A 215 18.07 -16.22 11.49
N PRO A 216 17.15 -17.13 11.15
CA PRO A 216 16.96 -18.38 11.86
C PRO A 216 18.20 -19.28 11.77
N GLU A 217 18.46 -20.07 12.83
CA GLU A 217 19.63 -20.97 12.89
C GLU A 217 19.62 -22.03 11.78
N GLU A 218 18.45 -22.44 11.33
CA GLU A 218 18.27 -23.42 10.25
C GLU A 218 18.54 -22.86 8.85
N PHE A 219 18.74 -21.54 8.69
CA PHE A 219 19.12 -20.97 7.40
C PHE A 219 20.52 -21.44 7.01
N PRO A 220 20.80 -21.61 5.69
CA PRO A 220 22.15 -21.80 5.21
C PRO A 220 23.09 -20.73 5.75
N ALA A 221 24.30 -21.12 6.15
CA ALA A 221 25.29 -20.16 6.61
C ALA A 221 25.56 -19.13 5.51
N TYR A 222 25.64 -17.88 5.87
CA TYR A 222 25.96 -16.83 4.91
C TYR A 222 27.44 -16.92 4.49
N GLU A 223 27.69 -16.68 3.21
CA GLU A 223 29.03 -16.64 2.65
C GLU A 223 29.57 -15.21 2.70
N VAL A 224 30.81 -15.07 3.13
CA VAL A 224 31.45 -13.77 3.33
C VAL A 224 32.67 -13.65 2.45
N GLN A 225 32.84 -12.50 1.79
CA GLN A 225 34.04 -12.16 1.04
C GLN A 225 34.59 -10.81 1.42
N LYS A 226 35.86 -10.76 1.76
CA LYS A 226 36.65 -9.53 1.81
C LYS A 226 37.23 -9.27 0.43
N ILE A 227 37.00 -8.08 -0.08
CA ILE A 227 37.55 -7.62 -1.35
C ILE A 227 38.52 -6.47 -1.08
N LYS A 228 39.45 -6.20 -2.00
CA LYS A 228 40.50 -5.19 -1.81
C LYS A 228 39.96 -3.82 -1.39
N SER A 229 38.80 -3.43 -1.88
CA SER A 229 38.15 -2.14 -1.64
C SER A 229 36.67 -2.27 -1.26
N GLY A 230 36.29 -3.37 -0.60
CA GLY A 230 34.88 -3.56 -0.25
C GLY A 230 34.66 -4.77 0.65
N LEU A 231 33.38 -4.96 0.96
CA LEU A 231 32.86 -6.07 1.76
C LEU A 231 31.62 -6.63 1.07
N SER A 232 31.40 -7.90 1.16
CA SER A 232 30.19 -8.54 0.64
C SER A 232 29.84 -9.76 1.48
N PHE A 233 28.54 -9.99 1.70
CA PHE A 233 28.04 -11.30 2.08
C PHE A 233 26.89 -11.72 1.17
N LYS A 234 26.68 -13.03 1.05
CA LYS A 234 25.57 -13.66 0.34
C LYS A 234 24.85 -14.59 1.30
N GLN A 235 23.54 -14.48 1.32
CA GLN A 235 22.64 -15.38 2.05
C GLN A 235 21.82 -16.18 1.05
N VAL A 236 21.99 -17.49 1.05
CA VAL A 236 21.09 -18.40 0.34
C VAL A 236 19.84 -18.56 1.18
N MET A 237 18.68 -18.45 0.54
CA MET A 237 17.39 -18.61 1.21
C MET A 237 17.03 -20.10 1.28
N PRO A 238 16.48 -20.57 2.40
CA PRO A 238 15.98 -21.94 2.49
C PRO A 238 14.72 -22.11 1.63
N TYR A 239 14.46 -23.34 1.24
CA TYR A 239 13.24 -23.75 0.56
C TYR A 239 12.81 -25.13 1.09
N LEU A 240 11.59 -25.52 0.79
CA LEU A 240 11.08 -26.86 1.07
C LEU A 240 11.22 -27.74 -0.19
N GLU A 241 11.65 -29.00 -0.01
CA GLU A 241 11.76 -29.92 -1.14
C GLU A 241 10.38 -30.29 -1.71
N PRO A 242 10.23 -30.37 -3.04
CA PRO A 242 9.02 -30.90 -3.65
C PRO A 242 8.76 -32.33 -3.18
N GLY A 243 7.56 -32.59 -2.72
CA GLY A 243 7.14 -33.90 -2.18
C GLY A 243 6.94 -33.92 -0.67
N GLU A 244 7.48 -32.96 0.08
CA GLU A 244 7.04 -32.69 1.45
C GLU A 244 5.67 -32.04 1.45
N TYR A 245 5.38 -31.28 0.39
CA TYR A 245 4.11 -30.62 0.12
C TYR A 245 3.83 -30.74 -1.36
N ASP A 246 2.61 -31.07 -1.73
CA ASP A 246 2.19 -31.35 -3.10
C ASP A 246 2.02 -30.04 -3.91
N ILE A 247 3.16 -29.39 -4.21
CA ILE A 247 3.19 -28.15 -4.96
C ILE A 247 3.68 -28.41 -6.37
N GLU A 248 2.81 -28.23 -7.35
CA GLU A 248 3.10 -28.51 -8.76
C GLU A 248 4.08 -27.52 -9.40
N LYS A 249 4.12 -26.29 -8.92
CA LYS A 249 4.98 -25.24 -9.48
C LYS A 249 5.33 -24.18 -8.42
N GLY A 250 6.55 -23.69 -8.44
CA GLY A 250 6.84 -22.39 -7.89
C GLY A 250 7.70 -22.33 -6.64
N TYR A 251 8.24 -23.44 -6.16
CA TYR A 251 9.37 -23.25 -5.27
C TYR A 251 10.49 -22.62 -6.06
N GLU A 252 10.72 -21.37 -5.74
CA GLU A 252 11.88 -20.65 -6.20
C GLU A 252 13.09 -21.23 -5.49
N LYS A 253 13.57 -22.39 -6.00
CA LYS A 253 14.81 -23.00 -5.52
C LYS A 253 15.98 -22.06 -5.75
N ASP A 254 16.99 -22.21 -4.92
CA ASP A 254 18.25 -21.48 -5.05
C ASP A 254 18.10 -19.95 -5.06
N LYS A 255 17.10 -19.40 -4.37
CA LYS A 255 17.04 -17.95 -4.17
C LYS A 255 18.10 -17.51 -3.16
N ALA A 256 18.69 -16.37 -3.44
CA ALA A 256 19.66 -15.73 -2.57
C ALA A 256 19.60 -14.22 -2.71
N PHE A 257 20.17 -13.54 -1.75
CA PHE A 257 20.54 -12.15 -1.89
C PHE A 257 21.99 -11.91 -1.43
N SER A 258 22.57 -10.85 -1.91
CA SER A 258 23.85 -10.34 -1.40
C SER A 258 23.74 -8.88 -1.03
N LEU A 259 24.42 -8.49 0.02
CA LEU A 259 24.67 -7.09 0.35
C LEU A 259 26.16 -6.83 0.18
N SER A 260 26.49 -5.97 -0.77
CA SER A 260 27.86 -5.66 -1.16
C SER A 260 28.14 -4.18 -1.00
N VAL A 261 29.32 -3.84 -0.51
CA VAL A 261 29.73 -2.45 -0.24
C VAL A 261 31.09 -2.20 -0.89
N VAL A 262 31.16 -1.16 -1.71
CA VAL A 262 32.42 -0.60 -2.24
C VAL A 262 32.67 0.76 -1.59
N LEU A 263 33.93 1.04 -1.30
CA LEU A 263 34.39 2.33 -0.78
C LEU A 263 35.82 2.60 -1.23
N ASN A 264 36.22 3.85 -1.27
CA ASN A 264 37.57 4.24 -1.66
C ASN A 264 38.58 4.13 -0.53
N ASN A 265 38.15 3.97 0.72
CA ASN A 265 39.05 3.93 1.85
C ASN A 265 39.64 2.54 2.05
N ARG A 266 40.94 2.49 2.45
CA ARG A 266 41.55 1.22 2.86
C ARG A 266 40.82 0.64 4.04
N ILE A 267 40.54 -0.68 4.00
CA ILE A 267 39.96 -1.45 5.10
C ILE A 267 40.87 -2.57 5.53
N GLU A 268 40.95 -2.80 6.84
CA GLU A 268 41.75 -3.86 7.44
C GLU A 268 40.92 -4.63 8.45
N LYS A 269 41.01 -5.97 8.43
CA LYS A 269 40.28 -6.81 9.39
C LYS A 269 40.70 -6.44 10.81
N LYS A 270 39.69 -6.22 11.68
CA LYS A 270 39.90 -5.92 13.08
C LYS A 270 39.49 -7.12 13.92
N GLN A 271 40.37 -7.48 14.84
CA GLN A 271 40.07 -8.52 15.81
C GLN A 271 39.06 -7.99 16.84
N ARG A 272 38.01 -8.72 17.07
CA ARG A 272 37.05 -8.43 18.16
C ARG A 272 37.51 -9.07 19.44
N ILE A 273 37.35 -8.33 20.52
CA ILE A 273 37.66 -8.79 21.88
C ILE A 273 36.39 -8.60 22.70
N ASP A 274 35.99 -9.62 23.44
CA ASP A 274 34.85 -9.54 24.34
C ASP A 274 35.13 -8.67 25.56
N TRP A 275 34.15 -8.55 26.45
CA TRP A 275 34.27 -7.82 27.71
C TRP A 275 35.41 -8.31 28.62
N HIS A 276 35.74 -9.60 28.54
CA HIS A 276 36.79 -10.24 29.35
C HIS A 276 38.17 -10.25 28.70
N GLY A 277 38.33 -9.68 27.53
CA GLY A 277 39.56 -9.64 26.79
C GLY A 277 39.85 -10.87 25.93
N ASN A 278 38.87 -11.77 25.78
CA ASN A 278 39.03 -12.94 24.89
C ASN A 278 38.76 -12.57 23.44
N THR A 279 39.48 -13.22 22.52
CA THR A 279 39.18 -13.15 21.10
C THR A 279 37.84 -13.80 20.83
N VAL A 280 36.92 -13.08 20.21
CA VAL A 280 35.57 -13.53 19.83
C VAL A 280 35.56 -13.82 18.35
N ASP A 281 35.01 -14.98 17.96
CA ASP A 281 34.69 -15.25 16.57
C ASP A 281 33.70 -14.23 16.05
N MET A 282 34.03 -13.64 14.91
CA MET A 282 33.18 -12.61 14.32
C MET A 282 32.05 -13.25 13.52
N ALA A 283 30.87 -13.15 14.05
CA ALA A 283 29.65 -13.47 13.29
C ALA A 283 29.35 -12.41 12.22
N ASP A 284 30.02 -11.26 12.26
CA ASP A 284 29.88 -10.13 11.35
C ASP A 284 31.26 -9.66 10.83
N LEU A 285 31.23 -8.88 9.75
CA LEU A 285 32.42 -8.32 9.16
C LEU A 285 32.72 -6.96 9.79
N GLU A 286 33.70 -6.90 10.70
CA GLU A 286 34.20 -5.62 11.25
C GLU A 286 35.63 -5.35 10.76
N TYR A 287 35.81 -4.11 10.26
CA TYR A 287 37.09 -3.68 9.72
C TYR A 287 37.42 -2.26 10.18
N ALA A 288 38.71 -1.99 10.37
CA ALA A 288 39.19 -0.63 10.49
C ALA A 288 39.11 0.07 9.15
N CYS A 289 38.62 1.32 9.16
CA CYS A 289 38.52 2.17 7.98
C CYS A 289 39.62 3.23 8.01
N GLY A 290 40.36 3.37 6.92
CA GLY A 290 41.37 4.41 6.77
C GLY A 290 40.73 5.80 6.72
N GLN A 291 41.45 6.80 7.26
CA GLN A 291 40.94 8.17 7.35
C GLN A 291 41.71 9.19 6.52
N GLU A 292 42.62 8.72 5.66
CA GLU A 292 43.51 9.55 4.88
C GLU A 292 42.87 10.15 3.61
N GLN A 293 41.83 9.49 3.08
CA GLN A 293 41.17 9.85 1.83
C GLN A 293 39.79 10.46 2.09
N SER A 294 39.27 11.23 1.13
CA SER A 294 37.89 11.63 1.10
C SER A 294 36.97 10.40 1.13
N PHE A 295 35.86 10.51 1.83
CA PHE A 295 34.97 9.35 2.03
C PHE A 295 33.82 9.35 1.04
N TRP A 296 33.70 8.25 0.31
CA TRP A 296 32.48 7.85 -0.39
C TRP A 296 32.29 6.34 -0.30
N LEU A 297 31.05 5.91 -0.45
CA LEU A 297 30.64 4.52 -0.37
C LEU A 297 29.40 4.29 -1.23
N CYS A 298 29.31 3.11 -1.87
CA CYS A 298 28.09 2.59 -2.48
C CYS A 298 27.82 1.18 -1.93
N ALA A 299 26.61 0.98 -1.42
CA ALA A 299 26.08 -0.32 -1.02
C ALA A 299 25.08 -0.79 -2.07
N GLU A 300 25.15 -2.08 -2.47
CA GLU A 300 24.29 -2.69 -3.48
C GLU A 300 23.63 -3.95 -2.90
N ILE A 301 22.33 -4.09 -3.10
CA ILE A 301 21.63 -5.35 -2.93
C ILE A 301 21.46 -5.99 -4.30
N LYS A 302 21.81 -7.27 -4.38
CA LYS A 302 21.41 -8.14 -5.49
C LYS A 302 20.59 -9.28 -4.94
N GLU A 303 19.57 -9.67 -5.65
CA GLU A 303 18.71 -10.80 -5.34
C GLU A 303 18.46 -11.62 -6.61
N GLY A 304 18.02 -12.86 -6.45
CA GLY A 304 17.73 -13.77 -7.54
C GLY A 304 18.25 -15.17 -7.29
N ASP A 305 18.48 -15.92 -8.36
CA ASP A 305 18.98 -17.30 -8.28
C ASP A 305 20.43 -17.33 -7.78
N ALA A 306 20.68 -18.10 -6.75
CA ALA A 306 21.98 -18.20 -6.10
C ALA A 306 23.12 -18.64 -7.04
N SER A 307 22.77 -19.40 -8.09
CA SER A 307 23.69 -19.82 -9.15
C SER A 307 24.12 -18.68 -10.08
N ASN A 308 23.37 -17.60 -10.14
CA ASN A 308 23.59 -16.49 -11.07
C ASN A 308 24.59 -15.46 -10.55
N PHE A 309 24.94 -15.51 -9.27
CA PHE A 309 25.96 -14.62 -8.72
C PHE A 309 26.80 -15.28 -7.60
N ASN A 310 28.04 -14.91 -7.55
CA ASN A 310 28.97 -15.32 -6.49
C ASN A 310 29.06 -14.23 -5.42
N VAL A 311 29.54 -14.61 -4.23
CA VAL A 311 29.95 -13.63 -3.22
C VAL A 311 31.03 -12.75 -3.79
N GLY A 312 30.82 -11.42 -3.69
CA GLY A 312 31.81 -10.47 -4.14
C GLY A 312 31.19 -9.26 -4.81
N LEU A 313 32.03 -8.31 -5.18
CA LEU A 313 31.56 -7.15 -5.94
C LEU A 313 31.34 -7.55 -7.39
N SER A 314 30.29 -7.02 -7.97
CA SER A 314 30.16 -7.05 -9.43
C SER A 314 31.23 -6.18 -10.08
N SER A 315 31.60 -6.50 -11.31
CA SER A 315 32.55 -5.67 -12.07
C SER A 315 32.05 -4.22 -12.22
N GLU A 316 30.73 -4.03 -12.28
CA GLU A 316 30.11 -2.73 -12.32
C GLU A 316 30.29 -1.97 -10.99
N LEU A 317 30.05 -2.65 -9.85
CA LEU A 317 30.23 -2.04 -8.52
C LEU A 317 31.71 -1.72 -8.25
N GLU A 318 32.64 -2.60 -8.66
CA GLU A 318 34.09 -2.38 -8.54
C GLU A 318 34.60 -1.20 -9.39
N ALA A 319 33.93 -0.92 -10.50
CA ALA A 319 34.32 0.17 -11.42
C ALA A 319 33.88 1.55 -10.96
N LEU A 320 32.99 1.64 -9.94
CA LEU A 320 32.46 2.91 -9.47
C LEU A 320 33.54 3.86 -8.95
N GLN A 321 33.35 5.15 -9.22
CA GLN A 321 34.19 6.23 -8.81
C GLN A 321 33.38 7.31 -8.07
N ILE A 322 34.04 8.25 -7.43
CA ILE A 322 33.39 9.34 -6.69
C ILE A 322 32.45 10.19 -7.57
N ASP A 323 32.80 10.38 -8.85
CA ASP A 323 32.00 11.15 -9.79
C ASP A 323 30.66 10.46 -10.14
N ASP A 324 30.57 9.16 -9.94
CA ASP A 324 29.32 8.41 -10.13
C ASP A 324 28.24 8.82 -9.12
N PHE A 325 28.66 9.24 -7.92
CA PHE A 325 27.74 9.82 -6.94
C PHE A 325 26.99 11.03 -7.48
N GLU A 326 27.72 12.00 -8.05
CA GLU A 326 27.11 13.25 -8.57
C GLU A 326 26.25 12.98 -9.80
N ARG A 327 26.69 12.07 -10.67
CA ARG A 327 25.91 11.66 -11.85
C ARG A 327 24.60 11.02 -11.42
N THR A 328 24.66 9.99 -10.56
CA THR A 328 23.48 9.30 -10.07
C THR A 328 22.54 10.25 -9.31
N TYR A 329 23.10 11.15 -8.49
CA TYR A 329 22.27 12.13 -7.79
C TYR A 329 21.56 13.08 -8.75
N THR A 330 22.23 13.50 -9.83
CA THR A 330 21.63 14.35 -10.87
C THR A 330 20.50 13.63 -11.61
N ASP A 331 20.73 12.39 -11.99
CA ASP A 331 19.74 11.56 -12.68
C ASP A 331 18.53 11.29 -11.77
N ASN A 332 18.76 10.98 -10.49
CA ASN A 332 17.70 10.85 -9.49
C ASN A 332 16.83 12.10 -9.36
N ASN A 333 17.44 13.29 -9.35
CA ASN A 333 16.67 14.54 -9.28
C ASN A 333 15.71 14.70 -10.47
N LEU A 334 16.06 14.21 -11.66
CA LEU A 334 15.17 14.22 -12.81
C LEU A 334 14.00 13.26 -12.61
N ILE A 335 14.27 12.04 -12.13
CA ILE A 335 13.24 11.02 -11.85
C ILE A 335 12.26 11.53 -10.79
N TRP A 336 12.77 12.10 -9.69
CA TRP A 336 11.94 12.68 -8.65
C TRP A 336 11.11 13.87 -9.15
N LYS A 337 11.69 14.70 -10.01
CA LYS A 337 10.98 15.82 -10.61
C LYS A 337 9.85 15.35 -11.51
N ASP A 338 10.05 14.31 -12.30
CA ASP A 338 9.00 13.69 -13.13
C ASP A 338 7.90 13.09 -12.26
N TYR A 339 8.26 12.41 -11.15
CA TYR A 339 7.31 11.89 -10.19
C TYR A 339 6.42 13.01 -9.62
N TRP A 340 7.01 14.06 -9.08
CA TRP A 340 6.28 15.16 -8.47
C TRP A 340 5.46 15.99 -9.46
N ASN A 341 5.93 16.16 -10.69
CA ASN A 341 5.23 16.97 -11.69
C ASN A 341 3.90 16.38 -12.17
N LYS A 342 3.56 15.18 -11.76
CA LYS A 342 2.27 14.55 -12.12
C LYS A 342 1.08 15.20 -11.46
N SER A 343 1.21 15.58 -10.19
CA SER A 343 0.17 16.27 -9.44
C SER A 343 0.73 17.05 -8.26
N GLY A 344 -0.08 17.87 -7.61
CA GLY A 344 0.34 18.57 -6.40
C GLY A 344 -0.79 19.35 -5.75
N VAL A 345 -0.56 19.71 -4.48
CA VAL A 345 -1.50 20.53 -3.70
C VAL A 345 -0.80 21.70 -3.05
N VAL A 346 -1.54 22.81 -2.90
CA VAL A 346 -1.15 23.96 -2.08
C VAL A 346 -2.29 24.23 -1.11
N LEU A 347 -2.06 23.96 0.16
CA LEU A 347 -3.08 24.07 1.20
C LEU A 347 -2.70 25.15 2.20
N GLU A 348 -3.66 25.93 2.66
CA GLU A 348 -3.46 26.86 3.78
C GLU A 348 -3.00 26.10 5.02
N ASP A 349 -3.63 24.93 5.30
CA ASP A 349 -3.21 24.06 6.39
C ASP A 349 -1.95 23.25 6.02
N LYS A 350 -0.79 23.77 6.42
CA LYS A 350 0.52 23.18 6.13
C LYS A 350 0.75 21.80 6.76
N PHE A 351 -0.05 21.42 7.76
CA PHE A 351 0.01 20.08 8.31
C PHE A 351 -0.56 19.06 7.31
N PHE A 352 -1.72 19.31 6.71
CA PHE A 352 -2.28 18.42 5.69
C PHE A 352 -1.42 18.42 4.42
N GLU A 353 -0.94 19.58 3.97
CA GLU A 353 -0.03 19.66 2.82
C GLU A 353 1.24 18.83 3.05
N SER A 354 1.87 18.97 4.23
CA SER A 354 3.04 18.17 4.60
C SER A 354 2.75 16.66 4.60
N ASN A 355 1.60 16.24 5.13
CA ASN A 355 1.22 14.82 5.14
C ASN A 355 0.94 14.31 3.74
N TRP A 356 0.37 15.12 2.85
CA TRP A 356 0.14 14.76 1.45
C TRP A 356 1.45 14.43 0.74
N TYR A 357 2.43 15.33 0.78
CA TYR A 357 3.73 15.14 0.14
C TYR A 357 4.55 14.01 0.79
N ARG A 358 4.60 13.93 2.12
CA ARG A 358 5.37 12.89 2.83
C ARG A 358 4.87 11.48 2.55
N ASN A 359 3.56 11.26 2.55
CA ASN A 359 3.03 9.92 2.31
C ASN A 359 3.21 9.48 0.84
N LEU A 360 3.10 10.39 -0.14
CA LEU A 360 3.44 10.10 -1.53
C LEU A 360 4.93 9.80 -1.71
N TYR A 361 5.81 10.52 -0.99
CA TYR A 361 7.23 10.21 -0.95
C TYR A 361 7.47 8.77 -0.45
N PHE A 362 6.90 8.42 0.70
CA PHE A 362 7.05 7.07 1.27
C PHE A 362 6.49 6.00 0.34
N PHE A 363 5.35 6.25 -0.27
CA PHE A 363 4.76 5.32 -1.23
C PHE A 363 5.69 5.08 -2.43
N ASN A 364 6.26 6.15 -2.99
CA ASN A 364 7.20 6.02 -4.12
C ASN A 364 8.45 5.21 -3.74
N CYS A 365 8.95 5.38 -2.51
CA CYS A 365 10.08 4.60 -1.99
C CYS A 365 9.73 3.11 -1.73
N ALA A 366 8.46 2.78 -1.50
CA ALA A 366 8.02 1.46 -1.08
C ALA A 366 7.61 0.54 -2.23
N ALA A 367 7.10 1.08 -3.34
CA ALA A 367 6.47 0.28 -4.40
C ALA A 367 6.88 0.72 -5.81
N LYS A 368 7.18 -0.24 -6.67
CA LYS A 368 7.36 -0.06 -8.13
C LYS A 368 6.97 -1.32 -8.88
N SER A 369 6.56 -1.18 -10.14
CA SER A 369 6.31 -2.29 -11.06
C SER A 369 7.58 -3.09 -11.33
N GLY A 370 7.45 -4.38 -11.59
CA GLY A 370 8.54 -5.29 -11.91
C GLY A 370 9.28 -5.85 -10.70
N VAL A 371 8.87 -5.49 -9.47
CA VAL A 371 9.27 -6.14 -8.23
C VAL A 371 8.03 -6.59 -7.48
N ARG A 372 8.19 -7.51 -6.53
CA ARG A 372 7.05 -7.97 -5.70
C ARG A 372 6.36 -6.80 -5.02
N CYS A 373 5.04 -6.86 -4.99
CA CYS A 373 4.23 -5.92 -4.20
C CYS A 373 4.71 -5.94 -2.75
N PRO A 374 4.83 -4.79 -2.10
CA PRO A 374 5.12 -4.77 -0.68
C PRO A 374 3.97 -5.39 0.13
N GLY A 375 4.31 -6.15 1.18
CA GLY A 375 3.36 -6.61 2.18
C GLY A 375 3.04 -5.51 3.20
N LEU A 376 2.46 -5.87 4.33
CA LEU A 376 1.95 -4.95 5.37
C LEU A 376 2.92 -3.84 5.79
N PHE A 377 4.23 -4.10 5.76
CA PHE A 377 5.26 -3.20 6.30
C PHE A 377 6.22 -2.66 5.26
N ALA A 378 5.80 -2.67 4.00
CA ALA A 378 6.61 -2.21 2.87
C ALA A 378 7.96 -2.95 2.74
N ASN A 379 8.98 -2.27 2.22
CA ASN A 379 10.34 -2.81 2.04
C ASN A 379 11.31 -2.43 3.17
N TRP A 380 10.80 -1.89 4.28
CA TRP A 380 11.61 -1.53 5.45
C TRP A 380 11.42 -2.57 6.55
N THR A 381 12.36 -3.47 6.65
CA THR A 381 12.38 -4.55 7.63
C THR A 381 13.70 -4.57 8.39
N PHE A 382 13.65 -4.95 9.64
CA PHE A 382 14.84 -5.08 10.48
C PHE A 382 14.54 -5.96 11.69
N ASN A 383 15.43 -6.92 11.97
CA ASN A 383 15.24 -7.87 13.06
C ASN A 383 13.87 -8.56 12.90
N LYS A 384 13.05 -8.63 13.88
CA LYS A 384 11.67 -9.14 13.78
C LYS A 384 10.64 -8.04 13.46
N ILE A 385 11.09 -6.81 13.28
CA ILE A 385 10.21 -5.70 12.92
C ILE A 385 9.78 -5.85 11.46
N GLY A 386 8.50 -5.69 11.21
CA GLY A 386 7.91 -5.89 9.88
C GLY A 386 7.55 -7.35 9.57
N THR A 387 7.56 -8.24 10.56
CA THR A 387 7.18 -9.66 10.39
C THR A 387 5.93 -10.07 11.18
N ALA A 388 5.26 -9.13 11.86
CA ALA A 388 3.94 -9.37 12.42
C ALA A 388 2.97 -9.82 11.32
N TRP A 389 2.08 -10.76 11.63
CA TRP A 389 1.22 -11.44 10.63
C TRP A 389 2.00 -11.96 9.41
N HIS A 390 3.26 -12.36 9.63
CA HIS A 390 4.21 -12.74 8.59
C HIS A 390 4.46 -11.69 7.51
N GLY A 391 4.06 -10.43 7.72
CA GLY A 391 4.19 -9.35 6.74
C GLY A 391 3.46 -9.64 5.42
N ASP A 392 2.35 -10.37 5.49
CA ASP A 392 1.59 -10.92 4.38
C ASP A 392 0.92 -9.86 3.49
N TYR A 393 0.30 -10.31 2.42
CA TYR A 393 -0.72 -9.58 1.70
C TYR A 393 -2.04 -9.81 2.43
N HIS A 394 -2.37 -8.91 3.36
CA HIS A 394 -3.57 -8.95 4.19
C HIS A 394 -4.75 -8.38 3.40
N MET A 395 -5.58 -9.28 2.81
CA MET A 395 -6.49 -8.92 1.72
C MET A 395 -7.83 -8.33 2.19
N ASN A 396 -8.06 -8.22 3.49
CA ASN A 396 -9.31 -7.65 4.03
C ASN A 396 -9.28 -6.10 4.19
N TYR A 397 -8.49 -5.40 3.43
CA TYR A 397 -8.28 -3.98 3.16
C TYR A 397 -6.82 -3.51 3.24
N ASN A 398 -6.00 -4.06 4.13
CA ASN A 398 -4.66 -3.54 4.42
C ASN A 398 -3.75 -3.52 3.17
N THR A 399 -3.89 -4.51 2.30
CA THR A 399 -3.13 -4.57 1.04
C THR A 399 -3.71 -3.65 -0.02
N GLN A 400 -5.02 -3.46 -0.07
CA GLN A 400 -5.69 -2.57 -1.02
C GLN A 400 -5.51 -1.09 -0.65
N GLN A 401 -5.57 -0.77 0.64
CA GLN A 401 -5.63 0.59 1.14
C GLN A 401 -4.47 1.49 0.67
N PRO A 402 -3.20 1.08 0.72
CA PRO A 402 -2.11 1.96 0.30
C PRO A 402 -2.24 2.39 -1.16
N PHE A 403 -2.81 1.54 -2.02
CA PHE A 403 -2.98 1.83 -3.45
C PHE A 403 -4.15 2.77 -3.76
N TRP A 404 -5.06 3.03 -2.82
CA TRP A 404 -6.14 4.00 -3.05
C TRP A 404 -5.64 5.41 -3.40
N VAL A 405 -4.45 5.77 -2.94
CA VAL A 405 -3.84 7.06 -3.25
C VAL A 405 -3.41 7.19 -4.71
N THR A 406 -3.09 6.09 -5.37
CA THR A 406 -2.49 6.08 -6.71
C THR A 406 -3.42 6.65 -7.78
N PHE A 407 -4.73 6.50 -7.59
CA PHE A 407 -5.75 6.94 -8.52
C PHE A 407 -5.87 8.48 -8.50
N SER A 408 -6.40 9.04 -7.43
CA SER A 408 -6.65 10.48 -7.35
C SER A 408 -5.39 11.33 -7.35
N SER A 409 -4.24 10.82 -6.88
CA SER A 409 -2.95 11.54 -6.91
C SER A 409 -2.22 11.45 -8.26
N ASN A 410 -2.85 10.92 -9.32
CA ASN A 410 -2.28 10.82 -10.67
C ASN A 410 -0.97 10.00 -10.76
N HIS A 411 -0.89 8.92 -9.99
CA HIS A 411 0.26 7.99 -9.98
C HIS A 411 -0.17 6.57 -10.35
N LEU A 412 -0.89 6.40 -11.48
CA LEU A 412 -1.45 5.10 -11.89
C LEU A 412 -0.39 4.01 -12.08
N GLU A 413 0.82 4.38 -12.52
CA GLU A 413 1.93 3.44 -12.64
C GLU A 413 2.32 2.82 -11.28
N LYS A 414 1.96 3.49 -10.18
CA LYS A 414 2.18 2.99 -8.83
C LYS A 414 1.11 1.99 -8.37
N ASN A 415 0.02 1.85 -9.13
CA ASN A 415 -0.95 0.76 -8.92
C ASN A 415 -0.52 -0.56 -9.59
N LEU A 416 0.41 -0.52 -10.54
CA LEU A 416 0.84 -1.72 -11.27
C LEU A 416 1.41 -2.82 -10.36
N PRO A 417 2.20 -2.53 -9.30
CA PRO A 417 2.64 -3.59 -8.38
C PRO A 417 1.47 -4.35 -7.74
N TYR A 418 0.36 -3.68 -7.43
CA TYR A 418 -0.86 -4.31 -6.93
C TYR A 418 -1.49 -5.21 -8.00
N VAL A 419 -1.63 -4.71 -9.23
CA VAL A 419 -2.17 -5.49 -10.35
C VAL A 419 -1.32 -6.74 -10.60
N GLU A 420 0.01 -6.59 -10.65
CA GLU A 420 0.97 -7.69 -10.83
C GLU A 420 0.87 -8.73 -9.70
N MET A 421 0.63 -8.28 -8.47
CA MET A 421 0.38 -9.17 -7.33
C MET A 421 -0.92 -9.95 -7.50
N ILE A 422 -2.03 -9.30 -7.88
CA ILE A 422 -3.32 -9.98 -8.11
C ILE A 422 -3.20 -11.00 -9.23
N GLU A 423 -2.49 -10.66 -10.32
CA GLU A 423 -2.21 -11.60 -11.41
C GLU A 423 -1.40 -12.81 -10.92
N PHE A 424 -0.37 -12.57 -10.10
CA PHE A 424 0.46 -13.64 -9.54
C PHE A 424 -0.37 -14.58 -8.66
N ILE A 425 -1.13 -14.06 -7.70
CA ILE A 425 -1.93 -14.89 -6.78
C ILE A 425 -3.18 -15.50 -7.43
N SER A 426 -3.58 -15.04 -8.62
CA SER A 426 -4.77 -15.58 -9.32
C SER A 426 -4.65 -17.07 -9.63
N GLY A 427 -3.44 -17.56 -9.86
CA GLY A 427 -3.18 -18.99 -10.05
C GLY A 427 -3.57 -19.83 -8.84
N VAL A 428 -3.15 -19.40 -7.66
CA VAL A 428 -3.52 -20.01 -6.37
C VAL A 428 -5.01 -19.83 -6.10
N ALA A 429 -5.57 -18.65 -6.36
CA ALA A 429 -6.97 -18.35 -6.17
C ALA A 429 -7.90 -19.26 -7.00
N LYS A 430 -7.53 -19.56 -8.25
CA LYS A 430 -8.22 -20.52 -9.12
C LYS A 430 -8.12 -21.96 -8.59
N LYS A 431 -6.96 -22.33 -8.09
CA LYS A 431 -6.75 -23.65 -7.48
C LYS A 431 -7.66 -23.82 -6.25
N TRP A 432 -7.77 -22.83 -5.41
CA TRP A 432 -8.64 -22.84 -4.22
C TRP A 432 -10.11 -22.89 -4.57
N ALA A 433 -10.57 -22.09 -5.55
CA ALA A 433 -11.94 -22.16 -6.04
C ALA A 433 -12.28 -23.57 -6.49
N ARG A 434 -11.41 -24.22 -7.27
CA ARG A 434 -11.59 -25.57 -7.80
C ARG A 434 -11.46 -26.67 -6.72
N GLU A 435 -10.38 -26.66 -5.94
CA GLU A 435 -10.02 -27.80 -5.08
C GLU A 435 -10.67 -27.72 -3.70
N TYR A 436 -10.73 -26.54 -3.09
CA TYR A 436 -11.34 -26.37 -1.78
C TYR A 436 -12.86 -26.13 -1.88
N TYR A 437 -13.27 -25.20 -2.75
CA TYR A 437 -14.70 -24.85 -2.89
C TYR A 437 -15.47 -25.70 -3.88
N GLY A 438 -14.82 -26.34 -4.86
CA GLY A 438 -15.47 -27.10 -5.94
C GLY A 438 -16.24 -26.19 -6.92
N MET A 439 -15.76 -24.95 -7.16
CA MET A 439 -16.42 -23.89 -7.92
C MET A 439 -15.55 -23.39 -9.09
N ARG A 440 -16.20 -22.74 -10.07
CA ARG A 440 -15.53 -22.02 -11.15
C ARG A 440 -14.77 -20.80 -10.60
N GLY A 441 -13.94 -20.22 -11.44
CA GLY A 441 -13.32 -18.92 -11.22
C GLY A 441 -12.18 -18.91 -10.19
N ALA A 442 -12.11 -17.84 -9.39
CA ALA A 442 -11.02 -17.64 -8.43
C ALA A 442 -11.55 -17.13 -7.09
N TYR A 443 -11.06 -17.73 -6.00
CA TYR A 443 -11.28 -17.27 -4.63
C TYR A 443 -9.99 -16.68 -4.08
N TYR A 444 -10.00 -15.41 -3.70
CA TYR A 444 -8.85 -14.73 -3.10
C TYR A 444 -8.92 -14.85 -1.59
N PRO A 445 -7.82 -15.29 -0.93
CA PRO A 445 -7.81 -15.58 0.51
C PRO A 445 -7.57 -14.33 1.36
N HIS A 446 -7.89 -14.44 2.67
CA HIS A 446 -7.59 -13.43 3.68
C HIS A 446 -6.09 -13.05 3.74
N SER A 447 -5.22 -14.04 3.73
CA SER A 447 -3.78 -13.86 3.69
C SER A 447 -3.20 -14.49 2.43
N ALA A 448 -2.48 -13.71 1.65
CA ALA A 448 -1.76 -14.16 0.48
C ALA A 448 -0.27 -13.88 0.60
N TYR A 449 0.53 -14.53 -0.22
CA TYR A 449 1.98 -14.44 -0.18
C TYR A 449 2.55 -14.49 -1.61
N PRO A 450 3.76 -13.99 -1.85
CA PRO A 450 4.38 -14.07 -3.17
C PRO A 450 4.98 -15.46 -3.46
N VAL A 451 4.25 -16.51 -3.14
CA VAL A 451 4.60 -17.91 -3.36
C VAL A 451 3.39 -18.70 -3.80
N ASP A 452 3.60 -19.79 -4.51
CA ASP A 452 2.55 -20.74 -4.83
C ASP A 452 2.18 -21.54 -3.57
N MET A 453 0.90 -21.59 -3.23
CA MET A 453 0.37 -22.25 -2.04
C MET A 453 -0.68 -23.25 -2.45
N THR A 454 -0.62 -24.46 -1.92
CA THR A 454 -1.65 -25.46 -2.18
C THR A 454 -2.86 -25.27 -1.30
N MET A 455 -2.66 -24.92 -0.04
CA MET A 455 -3.69 -24.55 0.91
C MET A 455 -3.12 -23.56 1.90
N ASN A 456 -3.88 -22.54 2.21
CA ASN A 456 -3.56 -21.60 3.25
C ASN A 456 -4.00 -22.18 4.60
N PRO A 457 -3.36 -21.81 5.73
CA PRO A 457 -3.91 -22.10 7.05
C PRO A 457 -5.28 -21.47 7.28
N TYR A 458 -5.70 -20.55 6.45
CA TYR A 458 -6.99 -19.85 6.54
C TYR A 458 -8.11 -20.29 5.58
N PRO A 459 -8.17 -21.46 5.00
CA PRO A 459 -9.46 -22.09 4.76
C PRO A 459 -10.08 -22.62 6.04
N VAL A 460 -9.52 -22.29 7.21
CA VAL A 460 -10.17 -22.56 8.49
C VAL A 460 -11.36 -21.63 8.68
N PRO A 461 -12.47 -22.12 9.23
CA PRO A 461 -13.67 -21.35 9.40
C PRO A 461 -13.56 -20.35 10.57
N THR A 462 -12.57 -19.50 10.53
CA THR A 462 -12.42 -18.32 11.36
C THR A 462 -12.45 -17.10 10.46
N TRP A 463 -11.40 -16.90 9.67
CA TRP A 463 -11.30 -15.81 8.71
C TRP A 463 -11.32 -16.30 7.26
N GLY A 464 -11.10 -17.58 7.01
CA GLY A 464 -11.02 -18.18 5.69
C GLY A 464 -12.30 -18.13 4.86
N TRP A 465 -13.42 -17.73 5.44
CA TRP A 465 -14.70 -17.57 4.73
C TRP A 465 -15.14 -16.10 4.69
N GLU A 466 -14.21 -15.19 4.65
CA GLU A 466 -14.42 -13.79 4.26
C GLU A 466 -14.57 -13.73 2.74
N ILE A 467 -15.81 -13.81 2.25
CA ILE A 467 -16.10 -13.90 0.81
C ILE A 467 -15.86 -12.57 0.11
N CYS A 468 -16.02 -11.47 0.83
CA CYS A 468 -15.80 -10.10 0.34
C CYS A 468 -14.39 -9.86 -0.24
N GLU A 469 -13.39 -10.64 0.15
CA GLU A 469 -12.02 -10.45 -0.31
C GLU A 469 -11.85 -10.76 -1.80
N THR A 470 -12.66 -11.66 -2.33
CA THR A 470 -12.66 -11.98 -3.77
C THR A 470 -13.03 -10.76 -4.63
N PRO A 471 -14.19 -10.12 -4.48
CA PRO A 471 -14.49 -8.90 -5.21
C PRO A 471 -13.56 -7.73 -4.85
N TRP A 472 -13.11 -7.64 -3.61
CA TRP A 472 -12.22 -6.55 -3.17
C TRP A 472 -10.86 -6.61 -3.83
N SER A 473 -10.31 -7.81 -3.99
CA SER A 473 -9.01 -8.03 -4.64
C SER A 473 -8.97 -7.48 -6.06
N VAL A 474 -10.01 -7.65 -6.84
CA VAL A 474 -10.05 -7.21 -8.24
C VAL A 474 -10.56 -5.77 -8.43
N GLN A 475 -11.07 -5.13 -7.37
CA GLN A 475 -11.58 -3.76 -7.43
C GLN A 475 -10.53 -2.75 -7.88
N GLY A 476 -9.31 -2.80 -7.31
CA GLY A 476 -8.21 -1.91 -7.68
C GLY A 476 -7.71 -2.11 -9.11
N VAL A 477 -7.96 -3.30 -9.69
CA VAL A 477 -7.68 -3.59 -11.10
C VAL A 477 -8.71 -2.90 -12.01
N TRP A 478 -10.00 -2.97 -11.65
CA TRP A 478 -11.04 -2.24 -12.37
C TRP A 478 -10.87 -0.72 -12.27
N TRP A 479 -10.56 -0.19 -11.09
CA TRP A 479 -10.26 1.23 -10.94
C TRP A 479 -9.08 1.68 -11.79
N HIS A 480 -8.06 0.85 -11.98
CA HIS A 480 -6.96 1.21 -12.88
C HIS A 480 -7.45 1.52 -14.28
N TYR A 481 -8.36 0.69 -14.81
CA TYR A 481 -9.01 0.98 -16.08
C TYR A 481 -9.86 2.25 -16.03
N LEU A 482 -10.71 2.41 -15.02
CA LEU A 482 -11.58 3.59 -14.91
C LEU A 482 -10.81 4.91 -14.91
N TYR A 483 -9.63 4.92 -14.29
CA TYR A 483 -8.80 6.13 -14.19
C TYR A 483 -7.82 6.29 -15.37
N SER A 484 -7.49 5.25 -16.11
CA SER A 484 -6.61 5.29 -17.29
C SER A 484 -7.34 5.42 -18.61
N GLY A 485 -8.51 4.80 -18.74
CA GLY A 485 -9.19 4.60 -20.03
C GLY A 485 -8.44 3.65 -20.97
N ASP A 486 -7.49 2.87 -20.47
CA ASP A 486 -6.64 1.97 -21.26
C ASP A 486 -7.41 0.70 -21.65
N MET A 487 -7.80 0.61 -22.92
CA MET A 487 -8.56 -0.51 -23.45
C MET A 487 -7.73 -1.80 -23.53
N ASP A 488 -6.44 -1.70 -23.83
CA ASP A 488 -5.55 -2.87 -23.89
C ASP A 488 -5.37 -3.46 -22.49
N PHE A 489 -5.27 -2.60 -21.48
CA PHE A 489 -5.25 -3.02 -20.08
C PHE A 489 -6.58 -3.68 -19.66
N LEU A 490 -7.71 -3.09 -20.04
CA LEU A 490 -9.02 -3.67 -19.76
C LEU A 490 -9.15 -5.08 -20.33
N GLU A 491 -8.85 -5.25 -21.61
CA GLU A 491 -9.02 -6.51 -22.32
C GLU A 491 -8.04 -7.58 -21.84
N SER A 492 -6.74 -7.24 -21.74
CA SER A 492 -5.68 -8.20 -21.50
C SER A 492 -5.42 -8.53 -20.04
N ARG A 493 -5.71 -7.61 -19.10
CA ARG A 493 -5.36 -7.75 -17.67
C ARG A 493 -6.57 -7.70 -16.75
N ALA A 494 -7.45 -6.69 -16.89
CA ALA A 494 -8.56 -6.50 -15.96
C ALA A 494 -9.70 -7.50 -16.17
N PHE A 495 -10.17 -7.65 -17.41
CA PHE A 495 -11.33 -8.49 -17.71
C PHE A 495 -11.16 -9.97 -17.29
N PRO A 496 -10.02 -10.64 -17.52
CA PRO A 496 -9.83 -12.02 -17.07
C PRO A 496 -9.96 -12.18 -15.55
N LEU A 497 -9.42 -11.23 -14.78
CA LEU A 497 -9.47 -11.26 -13.31
C LEU A 497 -10.89 -10.98 -12.78
N LEU A 498 -11.58 -10.01 -13.38
CA LEU A 498 -12.98 -9.70 -13.04
C LEU A 498 -13.89 -10.89 -13.36
N LYS A 499 -13.70 -11.54 -14.52
CA LYS A 499 -14.46 -12.72 -14.92
C LYS A 499 -14.27 -13.87 -13.94
N ASP A 500 -13.03 -14.19 -13.58
CA ASP A 500 -12.74 -15.30 -12.66
C ASP A 500 -13.34 -15.05 -11.27
N ALA A 501 -13.23 -13.82 -10.74
CA ALA A 501 -13.86 -13.44 -9.48
C ALA A 501 -15.40 -13.53 -9.57
N THR A 502 -15.98 -13.07 -10.69
CA THR A 502 -17.44 -13.13 -10.94
C THR A 502 -17.93 -14.57 -10.97
N LEU A 503 -17.26 -15.48 -11.67
CA LEU A 503 -17.65 -16.88 -11.78
C LEU A 503 -17.66 -17.55 -10.40
N PHE A 504 -16.69 -17.28 -9.54
CA PHE A 504 -16.66 -17.83 -8.19
C PHE A 504 -17.86 -17.33 -7.38
N ILE A 505 -18.16 -16.05 -7.40
CA ILE A 505 -19.27 -15.46 -6.64
C ILE A 505 -20.61 -15.97 -7.18
N VAL A 506 -20.79 -16.12 -8.48
CA VAL A 506 -22.00 -16.71 -9.09
C VAL A 506 -22.22 -18.13 -8.55
N ASP A 507 -21.19 -18.99 -8.61
CA ASP A 507 -21.30 -20.34 -8.09
C ASP A 507 -21.55 -20.34 -6.58
N TYR A 508 -20.93 -19.43 -5.82
CA TYR A 508 -21.11 -19.32 -4.37
C TYR A 508 -22.53 -18.97 -3.99
N MET A 509 -23.16 -18.00 -4.66
CA MET A 509 -24.52 -17.51 -4.36
C MET A 509 -25.64 -18.40 -4.92
N THR A 510 -25.36 -19.23 -5.92
CA THR A 510 -26.35 -20.14 -6.52
C THR A 510 -26.43 -21.51 -5.84
N ARG A 511 -25.60 -21.81 -4.83
CA ARG A 511 -25.66 -23.05 -4.07
C ARG A 511 -27.01 -23.23 -3.37
N PRO A 512 -27.47 -24.48 -3.18
CA PRO A 512 -28.71 -24.75 -2.44
C PRO A 512 -28.76 -24.12 -1.03
N GLU A 513 -27.61 -23.99 -0.37
CA GLU A 513 -27.49 -23.39 0.95
C GLU A 513 -27.64 -21.87 0.92
N ALA A 514 -27.27 -21.24 -0.19
CA ALA A 514 -27.32 -19.79 -0.40
C ALA A 514 -28.61 -19.34 -1.11
N HIS A 515 -29.20 -20.22 -1.95
CA HIS A 515 -30.45 -19.92 -2.66
C HIS A 515 -31.36 -21.13 -2.60
N GLY A 516 -32.20 -21.24 -1.56
CA GLY A 516 -33.06 -22.39 -1.33
C GLY A 516 -34.26 -22.07 -0.44
N PRO A 517 -35.19 -23.02 -0.30
CA PRO A 517 -36.46 -22.83 0.42
C PRO A 517 -36.30 -22.50 1.91
N GLN A 518 -35.12 -22.73 2.50
CA GLN A 518 -34.84 -22.38 3.89
C GLN A 518 -34.89 -20.85 4.14
N TRP A 519 -34.63 -20.04 3.14
CA TRP A 519 -34.64 -18.58 3.21
C TRP A 519 -36.05 -18.00 3.13
N LYS A 520 -37.01 -18.76 2.57
CA LYS A 520 -38.43 -18.35 2.39
C LYS A 520 -38.61 -17.13 1.48
N ASP A 521 -37.62 -16.84 0.67
CA ASP A 521 -37.65 -15.80 -0.36
C ASP A 521 -37.00 -16.32 -1.65
N ASN A 522 -36.82 -15.46 -2.65
CA ASN A 522 -36.17 -15.78 -3.92
C ASN A 522 -34.80 -15.12 -4.05
N LYS A 523 -34.21 -14.64 -2.95
CA LYS A 523 -32.95 -13.95 -2.99
C LYS A 523 -31.76 -14.91 -3.07
N TYR A 524 -30.66 -14.45 -3.64
CA TYR A 524 -29.37 -15.12 -3.67
C TYR A 524 -28.53 -14.58 -2.52
N HIS A 525 -28.35 -15.38 -1.48
CA HIS A 525 -27.63 -14.99 -0.27
C HIS A 525 -26.15 -15.25 -0.37
N VAL A 526 -25.35 -14.47 0.34
CA VAL A 526 -23.94 -14.75 0.61
C VAL A 526 -23.85 -15.54 1.91
N PHE A 527 -23.75 -16.88 1.80
CA PHE A 527 -23.85 -17.75 2.98
C PHE A 527 -23.02 -19.04 2.82
N PRO A 528 -22.25 -19.46 3.87
CA PRO A 528 -21.89 -18.61 5.00
C PRO A 528 -20.82 -17.58 4.64
N THR A 529 -20.75 -16.49 5.36
CA THR A 529 -19.67 -15.50 5.23
C THR A 529 -19.25 -14.95 6.58
N VAL A 530 -18.10 -14.32 6.63
CA VAL A 530 -17.57 -13.68 7.84
C VAL A 530 -17.32 -12.20 7.52
N SER A 531 -17.89 -11.32 8.34
CA SER A 531 -17.59 -9.91 8.25
C SER A 531 -16.18 -9.62 8.79
N PRO A 532 -15.32 -8.91 8.04
CA PRO A 532 -13.96 -8.62 8.46
C PRO A 532 -13.90 -8.09 9.88
N GLU A 533 -13.18 -8.74 10.61
CA GLU A 533 -12.67 -8.93 11.94
C GLU A 533 -13.74 -8.83 13.03
N LEU A 534 -14.96 -9.27 12.72
CA LEU A 534 -16.06 -9.29 13.70
C LEU A 534 -16.36 -10.71 14.21
N TYR A 535 -16.88 -10.77 15.42
CA TYR A 535 -17.43 -11.98 16.05
C TYR A 535 -16.47 -13.17 16.20
N ASN A 536 -15.16 -12.97 16.04
CA ASN A 536 -14.15 -14.04 15.96
C ASN A 536 -14.40 -15.04 14.82
N GLY A 537 -14.97 -14.58 13.70
CA GLY A 537 -15.25 -15.41 12.54
C GLY A 537 -16.64 -16.07 12.56
N LEU A 538 -16.68 -17.36 12.21
CA LEU A 538 -17.93 -18.11 12.24
C LEU A 538 -18.51 -18.29 13.65
N ARG A 539 -19.84 -18.27 13.72
CA ARG A 539 -20.60 -18.41 14.97
C ARG A 539 -21.43 -19.71 14.99
N PRO A 540 -21.73 -20.26 16.18
CA PRO A 540 -22.64 -21.36 16.29
C PRO A 540 -23.99 -21.07 15.62
N GLY A 541 -24.50 -22.03 14.84
CA GLY A 541 -25.71 -21.86 14.04
C GLY A 541 -25.59 -20.80 12.94
N PHE A 542 -24.37 -20.42 12.56
CA PHE A 542 -24.09 -19.37 11.57
C PHE A 542 -24.73 -18.01 11.90
N LYS A 543 -24.91 -17.71 13.19
CA LYS A 543 -25.44 -16.41 13.61
C LYS A 543 -24.51 -15.28 13.19
N TYR A 544 -25.01 -14.28 12.48
CA TYR A 544 -24.25 -13.17 11.90
C TYR A 544 -23.29 -13.58 10.76
N ASN A 545 -23.56 -14.69 10.09
CA ASN A 545 -22.70 -15.20 9.03
C ASN A 545 -23.42 -15.30 7.67
N SER A 546 -24.33 -14.36 7.39
CA SER A 546 -25.00 -14.23 6.10
C SER A 546 -25.15 -12.79 5.71
N ASP A 547 -25.03 -12.49 4.41
CA ASP A 547 -25.32 -11.20 3.81
C ASP A 547 -24.64 -10.03 4.53
N CYS A 548 -23.37 -10.18 4.87
CA CYS A 548 -22.64 -9.09 5.48
C CYS A 548 -22.59 -7.90 4.52
N LEU A 549 -22.79 -6.70 5.02
CA LEU A 549 -22.89 -5.48 4.22
C LEU A 549 -21.68 -5.31 3.29
N VAL A 550 -20.49 -5.67 3.76
CA VAL A 550 -19.25 -5.63 2.98
C VAL A 550 -19.29 -6.58 1.78
N ASP A 551 -19.81 -7.81 1.96
CA ASP A 551 -19.97 -8.75 0.86
C ASP A 551 -20.93 -8.20 -0.19
N LEU A 552 -22.11 -7.80 0.26
CA LEU A 552 -23.17 -7.32 -0.63
C LEU A 552 -22.70 -6.15 -1.48
N THR A 553 -22.06 -5.14 -0.86
CA THR A 553 -21.65 -3.96 -1.62
C THR A 553 -20.51 -4.26 -2.60
N LEU A 554 -19.52 -5.08 -2.22
CA LEU A 554 -18.40 -5.42 -3.08
C LEU A 554 -18.79 -6.39 -4.21
N ILE A 555 -19.68 -7.33 -3.93
CA ILE A 555 -20.24 -8.23 -4.96
C ILE A 555 -21.04 -7.43 -5.97
N LYS A 556 -21.90 -6.51 -5.53
CA LYS A 556 -22.64 -5.63 -6.44
C LYS A 556 -21.70 -4.78 -7.28
N PHE A 557 -20.64 -4.24 -6.68
CA PHE A 557 -19.58 -3.54 -7.40
C PHE A 557 -18.91 -4.42 -8.46
N LEU A 558 -18.50 -5.64 -8.11
CA LEU A 558 -17.86 -6.59 -9.03
C LEU A 558 -18.78 -6.92 -10.21
N PHE A 559 -20.04 -7.28 -9.94
CA PHE A 559 -20.99 -7.65 -10.98
C PHE A 559 -21.26 -6.50 -11.95
N ASN A 560 -21.43 -5.29 -11.44
CA ASN A 560 -21.58 -4.11 -12.28
C ASN A 560 -20.31 -3.82 -13.11
N SER A 561 -19.13 -4.00 -12.52
CA SER A 561 -17.84 -3.83 -13.22
C SER A 561 -17.65 -4.87 -14.33
N TYR A 562 -18.03 -6.12 -14.04
CA TYR A 562 -17.99 -7.19 -15.04
C TYR A 562 -18.96 -6.93 -16.21
N LEU A 563 -20.23 -6.62 -15.91
CA LEU A 563 -21.22 -6.29 -16.95
C LEU A 563 -20.78 -5.09 -17.81
N LYS A 564 -20.22 -4.07 -17.16
CA LYS A 564 -19.71 -2.90 -17.87
C LYS A 564 -18.49 -3.24 -18.74
N SER A 565 -17.60 -4.12 -18.27
CA SER A 565 -16.47 -4.60 -19.05
C SER A 565 -16.92 -5.36 -20.29
N VAL A 566 -17.91 -6.25 -20.15
CA VAL A 566 -18.52 -7.00 -21.26
C VAL A 566 -19.10 -6.05 -22.31
N GLU A 567 -19.86 -5.02 -21.89
CA GLU A 567 -20.42 -3.99 -22.78
C GLU A 567 -19.30 -3.22 -23.51
N ILE A 568 -18.29 -2.74 -22.81
CA ILE A 568 -17.19 -1.95 -23.38
C ILE A 568 -16.38 -2.76 -24.39
N LEU A 569 -16.11 -4.04 -24.10
CA LEU A 569 -15.34 -4.94 -24.97
C LEU A 569 -16.17 -5.56 -26.09
N GLY A 570 -17.50 -5.45 -26.07
CA GLY A 570 -18.39 -6.06 -27.06
C GLY A 570 -18.49 -7.58 -26.93
N TYR A 571 -18.36 -8.12 -25.71
CA TYR A 571 -18.34 -9.57 -25.44
C TYR A 571 -19.71 -10.15 -25.04
N GLU A 572 -20.82 -9.41 -25.24
CA GLU A 572 -22.16 -9.82 -24.78
C GLU A 572 -22.58 -11.20 -25.34
N ARG A 573 -22.10 -11.55 -26.53
CA ARG A 573 -22.39 -12.85 -27.12
C ARG A 573 -21.58 -13.97 -26.48
N ASP A 574 -20.32 -13.72 -26.24
CA ASP A 574 -19.38 -14.73 -25.73
C ASP A 574 -19.58 -14.98 -24.24
N GLU A 575 -20.07 -13.99 -23.51
CA GLU A 575 -20.33 -14.01 -22.07
C GLU A 575 -21.85 -14.14 -21.75
N ALA A 576 -22.69 -14.45 -22.73
CA ALA A 576 -24.15 -14.42 -22.59
C ALA A 576 -24.70 -15.25 -21.40
N GLU A 577 -24.11 -16.40 -21.13
CA GLU A 577 -24.50 -17.27 -20.00
C GLU A 577 -24.21 -16.60 -18.66
N THR A 578 -22.96 -16.17 -18.44
CA THR A 578 -22.55 -15.50 -17.19
C THR A 578 -23.28 -14.17 -17.00
N VAL A 579 -23.50 -13.41 -18.07
CA VAL A 579 -24.31 -12.17 -18.04
C VAL A 579 -25.72 -12.45 -17.58
N ALA A 580 -26.34 -13.54 -18.04
CA ALA A 580 -27.70 -13.93 -17.60
C ALA A 580 -27.72 -14.35 -16.12
N GLU A 581 -26.73 -15.14 -15.68
CA GLU A 581 -26.58 -15.53 -14.27
C GLU A 581 -26.44 -14.32 -13.36
N VAL A 582 -25.52 -13.39 -13.69
CA VAL A 582 -25.28 -12.16 -12.93
C VAL A 582 -26.54 -11.28 -12.86
N ASN A 583 -27.23 -11.08 -13.98
CA ASN A 583 -28.44 -10.27 -14.01
C ASN A 583 -29.58 -10.90 -13.18
N GLU A 584 -29.70 -12.22 -13.17
CA GLU A 584 -30.70 -12.92 -12.35
C GLU A 584 -30.39 -12.78 -10.85
N ILE A 585 -29.10 -12.87 -10.46
CA ILE A 585 -28.67 -12.63 -9.08
C ILE A 585 -28.95 -11.17 -8.68
N LEU A 586 -28.54 -10.19 -9.51
CA LEU A 586 -28.76 -8.77 -9.22
C LEU A 586 -30.23 -8.40 -9.09
N LYS A 587 -31.11 -9.03 -9.87
CA LYS A 587 -32.57 -8.84 -9.78
C LYS A 587 -33.14 -9.33 -8.45
N ASN A 588 -32.55 -10.36 -7.88
CA ASN A 588 -32.97 -10.98 -6.63
C ASN A 588 -31.88 -10.83 -5.55
N PHE A 589 -31.22 -9.69 -5.52
CA PHE A 589 -30.14 -9.42 -4.59
C PHE A 589 -30.66 -9.11 -3.17
N PRO A 590 -29.94 -9.50 -2.11
CA PRO A 590 -30.31 -9.13 -0.74
C PRO A 590 -30.26 -7.61 -0.50
N ASP A 591 -31.13 -7.14 0.40
CA ASP A 591 -31.08 -5.73 0.85
C ASP A 591 -29.92 -5.52 1.82
N TYR A 592 -29.40 -4.29 1.88
CA TYR A 592 -28.39 -3.94 2.87
C TYR A 592 -28.97 -3.96 4.30
N PRO A 593 -28.27 -4.58 5.26
CA PRO A 593 -28.76 -4.69 6.63
C PRO A 593 -28.83 -3.33 7.32
N THR A 594 -29.96 -3.07 7.98
CA THR A 594 -30.17 -1.85 8.77
C THR A 594 -30.86 -2.18 10.09
N GLU A 595 -30.57 -1.42 11.14
CA GLU A 595 -31.16 -1.55 12.46
C GLU A 595 -31.57 -0.19 13.03
N GLU A 596 -32.49 -0.20 14.00
CA GLU A 596 -32.90 1.01 14.73
C GLU A 596 -31.91 1.30 15.87
N SER A 597 -31.18 2.39 15.74
CA SER A 597 -30.34 2.90 16.83
C SER A 597 -31.20 3.61 17.88
N LYS A 598 -30.83 3.48 19.16
CA LYS A 598 -31.48 4.17 20.27
C LYS A 598 -31.39 5.69 20.15
N GLU A 599 -30.31 6.20 19.57
CA GLU A 599 -29.99 7.63 19.53
C GLU A 599 -30.24 8.25 18.15
N TYR A 600 -29.97 7.52 17.08
CA TYR A 600 -29.93 8.08 15.73
C TYR A 600 -30.98 7.53 14.76
N SER A 601 -31.95 6.74 15.23
CA SER A 601 -32.95 6.05 14.37
C SER A 601 -32.27 5.03 13.44
N ARG A 602 -32.76 4.82 12.22
CA ARG A 602 -32.27 3.82 11.29
C ARG A 602 -30.81 4.06 10.89
N VAL A 603 -29.98 3.03 11.01
CA VAL A 603 -28.55 3.00 10.65
C VAL A 603 -28.21 1.72 9.87
N PHE A 604 -27.21 1.76 9.01
CA PHE A 604 -26.62 0.57 8.45
C PHE A 604 -25.81 -0.16 9.53
N VAL A 605 -25.83 -1.47 9.46
CA VAL A 605 -25.06 -2.38 10.32
C VAL A 605 -24.26 -3.36 9.46
N SER A 606 -23.30 -4.09 10.03
CA SER A 606 -22.51 -5.02 9.24
C SER A 606 -23.27 -6.28 8.85
N VAL A 607 -24.27 -6.67 9.65
CA VAL A 607 -25.10 -7.84 9.39
C VAL A 607 -26.46 -7.71 10.11
N GLU A 608 -27.51 -8.32 9.58
CA GLU A 608 -28.85 -8.29 10.16
C GLU A 608 -28.86 -8.80 11.62
N GLY A 609 -29.60 -8.10 12.47
CA GLY A 609 -29.73 -8.42 13.91
C GLY A 609 -28.53 -8.00 14.75
N GLU A 610 -27.56 -7.29 14.17
CA GLU A 610 -26.41 -6.75 14.89
C GLU A 610 -26.81 -5.65 15.86
N SER A 611 -26.12 -5.57 16.99
CA SER A 611 -26.30 -4.45 17.91
C SER A 611 -25.75 -3.15 17.33
N THR A 612 -26.55 -2.09 17.35
CA THR A 612 -26.06 -0.74 16.95
C THR A 612 -25.03 -0.13 17.90
N GLU A 613 -24.75 -0.79 19.02
CA GLU A 613 -23.73 -0.38 20.02
C GLU A 613 -22.39 -1.13 19.81
N ILE A 614 -22.23 -1.88 18.71
CA ILE A 614 -20.97 -2.58 18.43
C ILE A 614 -19.84 -1.60 18.15
N VAL A 615 -18.64 -2.01 18.55
CA VAL A 615 -17.41 -1.29 18.24
C VAL A 615 -16.67 -2.07 17.16
N TYR A 616 -16.45 -1.42 16.03
CA TYR A 616 -15.83 -2.02 14.85
C TYR A 616 -14.31 -1.96 14.92
N ASN A 617 -13.64 -3.00 14.43
CA ASN A 617 -12.21 -2.98 14.12
C ASN A 617 -11.96 -2.31 12.76
N THR A 618 -12.85 -2.56 11.79
CA THR A 618 -12.90 -1.88 10.49
C THR A 618 -14.28 -1.20 10.36
N PRO A 619 -14.41 -0.08 9.64
CA PRO A 619 -15.68 0.69 9.62
C PRO A 619 -16.71 0.08 8.68
N ASN A 620 -17.17 -1.16 8.99
CA ASN A 620 -17.98 -2.00 8.09
C ASN A 620 -19.34 -1.42 7.75
N SER A 621 -19.98 -0.69 8.65
CA SER A 621 -21.32 -0.14 8.43
C SER A 621 -21.41 0.97 7.36
N LEU A 622 -20.27 1.49 6.87
CA LEU A 622 -20.21 2.49 5.80
C LEU A 622 -19.54 1.96 4.52
N MET A 623 -19.39 0.65 4.38
CA MET A 623 -18.76 0.05 3.21
C MET A 623 -19.50 0.33 1.89
N THR A 624 -20.79 0.61 1.93
CA THR A 624 -21.58 1.01 0.75
C THR A 624 -21.15 2.36 0.18
N VAL A 625 -20.53 3.22 1.02
CA VAL A 625 -19.97 4.52 0.60
C VAL A 625 -18.60 4.35 0.01
N PHE A 626 -17.72 3.65 0.74
CA PHE A 626 -16.38 3.29 0.32
C PHE A 626 -15.97 1.99 1.02
N PRO A 627 -15.44 1.03 0.28
CA PRO A 627 -15.08 1.07 -1.13
C PRO A 627 -16.21 0.70 -2.11
N GLY A 628 -17.42 0.40 -1.65
CA GLY A 628 -18.51 -0.12 -2.49
C GLY A 628 -19.08 0.85 -3.53
N GLU A 629 -18.99 2.17 -3.32
CA GLU A 629 -19.43 3.23 -4.25
C GLU A 629 -20.92 3.20 -4.65
N ASP A 630 -21.74 2.40 -3.95
CA ASP A 630 -23.17 2.29 -4.22
C ASP A 630 -23.96 3.48 -3.62
N HIS A 631 -23.46 3.99 -2.50
CA HIS A 631 -24.03 5.16 -1.82
C HIS A 631 -23.02 6.32 -1.73
N GLY A 632 -23.55 7.53 -1.55
CA GLY A 632 -22.75 8.74 -1.39
C GLY A 632 -23.58 10.01 -1.62
N LEU A 633 -22.93 11.11 -1.99
CA LEU A 633 -23.59 12.41 -2.24
C LEU A 633 -24.60 12.39 -3.40
N HIS A 634 -24.68 11.33 -4.17
CA HIS A 634 -25.66 11.11 -5.24
C HIS A 634 -26.90 10.35 -4.78
N SER A 635 -26.92 9.85 -3.55
CA SER A 635 -28.05 9.08 -3.01
C SER A 635 -29.24 9.99 -2.73
N ASP A 636 -30.44 9.39 -2.64
CA ASP A 636 -31.65 10.09 -2.24
C ASP A 636 -31.60 10.55 -0.78
N ASP A 637 -32.54 11.45 -0.41
CA ASP A 637 -32.59 12.09 0.91
C ASP A 637 -32.74 11.07 2.05
N GLU A 638 -33.49 9.97 1.84
CA GLU A 638 -33.69 8.93 2.85
C GLU A 638 -32.37 8.17 3.10
N THR A 639 -31.69 7.75 2.05
CA THR A 639 -30.40 7.09 2.11
C THR A 639 -29.32 8.01 2.73
N LEU A 640 -29.28 9.27 2.33
CA LEU A 640 -28.36 10.26 2.92
C LEU A 640 -28.60 10.44 4.42
N LYS A 641 -29.85 10.41 4.86
CA LYS A 641 -30.18 10.45 6.29
C LYS A 641 -29.69 9.21 7.03
N ILE A 642 -29.86 8.01 6.46
CA ILE A 642 -29.38 6.77 7.06
C ILE A 642 -27.84 6.79 7.15
N LEU A 643 -27.15 7.22 6.08
CA LEU A 643 -25.69 7.37 6.07
C LEU A 643 -25.22 8.34 7.16
N ALA A 644 -25.87 9.49 7.28
CA ALA A 644 -25.53 10.48 8.31
C ALA A 644 -25.75 9.94 9.73
N ASN A 645 -26.82 9.19 9.94
CA ASN A 645 -27.10 8.52 11.21
C ASN A 645 -26.06 7.45 11.50
N THR A 646 -25.72 6.63 10.49
CA THR A 646 -24.70 5.59 10.59
C THR A 646 -23.33 6.19 10.95
N ARG A 647 -22.95 7.28 10.29
CA ARG A 647 -21.66 7.97 10.62
C ARG A 647 -21.63 8.50 12.05
N LYS A 648 -22.74 9.01 12.57
CA LYS A 648 -22.84 9.49 13.96
C LYS A 648 -22.83 8.35 14.97
N ASN A 649 -23.45 7.22 14.61
CA ASN A 649 -23.53 6.03 15.45
C ASN A 649 -22.23 5.21 15.47
N LEU A 650 -21.41 5.33 14.43
CA LEU A 650 -20.18 4.53 14.23
C LEU A 650 -19.21 4.69 15.38
N GLN A 651 -18.86 3.58 16.01
CA GLN A 651 -17.79 3.48 17.00
C GLN A 651 -16.71 2.55 16.46
N CYS A 652 -15.48 3.02 16.45
CA CYS A 652 -14.32 2.24 16.03
C CYS A 652 -13.32 2.08 17.17
N GLU A 653 -12.56 1.00 17.13
CA GLU A 653 -11.55 0.72 18.16
C GLU A 653 -10.40 1.76 18.18
N GLY A 654 -10.09 2.40 17.06
CA GLY A 654 -9.10 3.46 16.94
C GLY A 654 -7.72 2.99 16.45
N GLY A 655 -7.63 1.80 15.89
CA GLY A 655 -6.37 1.22 15.37
C GLY A 655 -6.26 1.25 13.86
N ASN A 656 -7.13 0.53 13.21
CA ASN A 656 -7.03 0.18 11.78
C ASN A 656 -7.76 1.14 10.83
N GLU A 657 -8.35 2.22 11.30
CA GLU A 657 -9.26 3.03 10.52
C GLU A 657 -8.76 4.46 10.22
N LEU A 658 -7.47 4.73 10.41
CA LEU A 658 -6.91 6.07 10.25
C LEU A 658 -7.19 6.68 8.86
N VAL A 659 -7.15 5.88 7.80
CA VAL A 659 -7.51 6.29 6.45
C VAL A 659 -8.97 5.98 6.17
N PHE A 660 -9.39 4.75 6.42
CA PHE A 660 -10.62 4.17 5.93
C PHE A 660 -11.87 4.93 6.37
N GLN A 661 -12.10 5.09 7.70
CA GLN A 661 -13.29 5.79 8.19
C GLN A 661 -13.34 7.27 7.80
N HIS A 662 -12.16 7.91 7.68
CA HIS A 662 -12.09 9.31 7.30
C HIS A 662 -12.37 9.51 5.81
N LEU A 663 -11.98 8.55 4.97
CA LEU A 663 -12.31 8.55 3.56
C LEU A 663 -13.82 8.34 3.35
N GLN A 664 -14.44 7.40 4.07
CA GLN A 664 -15.89 7.23 4.07
C GLN A 664 -16.62 8.52 4.49
N ALA A 665 -16.14 9.16 5.56
CA ALA A 665 -16.73 10.42 6.04
C ALA A 665 -16.56 11.55 5.02
N ALA A 666 -15.42 11.67 4.34
CA ALA A 666 -15.19 12.66 3.29
C ALA A 666 -16.15 12.49 2.11
N ARG A 667 -16.42 11.24 1.70
CA ARG A 667 -17.33 10.94 0.57
C ARG A 667 -18.78 11.32 0.79
N ILE A 668 -19.21 11.45 2.03
CA ILE A 668 -20.55 11.92 2.38
C ILE A 668 -20.57 13.35 2.94
N GLY A 669 -19.46 14.09 2.83
CA GLY A 669 -19.37 15.48 3.29
C GLY A 669 -19.40 15.64 4.83
N MET A 670 -19.02 14.62 5.58
CA MET A 670 -19.12 14.61 7.05
C MET A 670 -17.75 14.42 7.75
N LEU A 671 -16.65 14.60 7.06
CA LEU A 671 -15.33 14.55 7.68
C LEU A 671 -15.05 15.85 8.45
N ASP A 672 -14.80 15.71 9.75
CA ASP A 672 -14.25 16.77 10.58
C ASP A 672 -12.72 16.79 10.44
N LEU A 673 -12.19 17.82 9.77
CA LEU A 673 -10.75 17.96 9.52
C LEU A 673 -9.92 18.12 10.81
N ASP A 674 -10.47 18.70 11.87
CA ASP A 674 -9.75 18.87 13.14
C ASP A 674 -9.66 17.53 13.89
N ILE A 675 -10.69 16.69 13.82
CA ILE A 675 -10.66 15.32 14.33
C ILE A 675 -9.64 14.50 13.54
N PHE A 676 -9.67 14.58 12.21
CA PHE A 676 -8.73 13.88 11.35
C PHE A 676 -7.28 14.30 11.60
N LYS A 677 -7.03 15.59 11.73
CA LYS A 677 -5.72 16.14 12.07
C LYS A 677 -5.20 15.61 13.42
N ARG A 678 -6.07 15.54 14.43
CA ARG A 678 -5.71 14.98 15.74
C ARG A 678 -5.38 13.48 15.64
N ALA A 679 -6.16 12.72 14.86
CA ALA A 679 -5.93 11.31 14.63
C ALA A 679 -4.57 11.06 13.96
N ILE A 680 -4.22 11.82 12.91
CA ILE A 680 -2.90 11.73 12.26
C ILE A 680 -1.78 12.05 13.27
N LYS A 681 -1.90 13.19 13.97
CA LYS A 681 -0.87 13.61 14.96
C LYS A 681 -0.64 12.58 16.04
N TYR A 682 -1.70 11.93 16.48
CA TYR A 682 -1.61 10.89 17.50
C TYR A 682 -0.85 9.65 17.00
N ASN A 683 -1.01 9.29 15.73
CA ASN A 683 -0.36 8.15 15.11
C ASN A 683 1.05 8.44 14.57
N LEU A 684 1.46 9.71 14.51
CA LEU A 684 2.70 10.13 13.85
C LEU A 684 3.94 9.64 14.62
N LEU A 685 4.85 9.01 13.88
CA LEU A 685 6.16 8.59 14.35
C LEU A 685 7.22 9.66 14.06
N PRO A 686 8.36 9.65 14.75
CA PRO A 686 9.45 10.59 14.49
C PRO A 686 10.01 10.51 13.08
N SER A 687 9.94 9.34 12.42
CA SER A 687 10.31 9.16 11.01
C SER A 687 9.41 9.92 10.02
N GLY A 688 8.29 10.48 10.49
CA GLY A 688 7.27 11.13 9.66
C GLY A 688 6.22 10.20 9.08
N THR A 689 6.32 8.89 9.33
CA THR A 689 5.27 7.92 9.03
C THR A 689 4.25 7.82 10.17
N THR A 690 3.20 7.05 9.97
CA THR A 690 2.23 6.75 11.02
C THR A 690 2.29 5.27 11.39
N SER A 691 1.86 4.95 12.61
CA SER A 691 1.77 3.57 13.08
C SER A 691 0.31 3.13 13.24
N LEU A 692 0.11 1.84 13.36
CA LEU A 692 -1.07 1.30 14.03
C LEU A 692 -1.02 1.79 15.47
N ASN A 693 -1.82 2.76 15.80
CA ASN A 693 -1.79 3.27 17.14
C ASN A 693 -3.01 2.85 17.94
N VAL A 694 -2.71 2.58 19.13
CA VAL A 694 -3.59 2.02 20.12
C VAL A 694 -4.13 3.08 21.07
N LEU A 695 -4.57 4.22 20.60
CA LEU A 695 -5.52 4.99 21.38
C LEU A 695 -6.91 4.42 21.13
N GLN A 696 -7.20 3.30 21.75
CA GLN A 696 -8.52 2.73 21.65
C GLN A 696 -9.40 3.36 22.74
N VAL A 697 -10.34 4.16 22.29
CA VAL A 697 -11.31 4.82 23.18
C VAL A 697 -12.55 3.96 23.42
N HIS A 698 -12.73 2.93 22.60
CA HIS A 698 -13.87 2.01 22.63
C HIS A 698 -13.39 0.56 22.50
N GLY A 699 -14.29 -0.37 22.67
CA GLY A 699 -14.09 -1.78 22.43
C GLY A 699 -13.22 -2.51 23.44
N ARG A 700 -12.67 -3.63 23.02
CA ARG A 700 -11.88 -4.57 23.84
C ARG A 700 -10.59 -4.01 24.40
N GLN A 701 -10.06 -2.97 23.78
CA GLN A 701 -8.81 -2.32 24.18
C GLN A 701 -9.03 -0.94 24.77
N LYS A 702 -10.27 -0.60 25.09
CA LYS A 702 -10.61 0.63 25.81
C LYS A 702 -9.71 0.81 27.04
N ASP A 703 -9.23 2.02 27.23
CA ASP A 703 -8.34 2.41 28.34
C ASP A 703 -6.94 1.75 28.34
N HIS A 704 -6.55 1.04 27.27
CA HIS A 704 -5.18 0.58 27.07
C HIS A 704 -4.23 1.67 26.60
N THR A 705 -4.47 2.91 26.96
CA THR A 705 -3.49 3.99 26.82
C THR A 705 -2.34 3.75 27.78
N ASN A 706 -1.28 3.15 27.33
CA ASN A 706 -0.03 3.06 28.06
C ASN A 706 1.04 3.84 27.30
N PHE A 707 2.15 4.17 27.99
CA PHE A 707 3.28 4.83 27.34
C PHE A 707 3.96 3.97 26.24
N LYS A 708 3.58 2.71 26.10
CA LYS A 708 3.96 1.81 25.02
C LYS A 708 2.91 1.75 23.90
N GLY A 709 1.94 2.65 23.89
CA GLY A 709 0.75 2.62 23.04
C GLY A 709 0.99 2.76 21.54
N ARG A 710 2.25 2.88 21.08
CA ARG A 710 2.59 2.84 19.65
C ARG A 710 2.93 1.41 19.30
N SER A 711 2.25 0.88 18.26
CA SER A 711 2.64 -0.40 17.68
C SER A 711 3.97 -0.22 16.94
N THR A 712 4.96 -1.00 17.35
CA THR A 712 6.29 -1.05 16.72
C THR A 712 6.44 -2.31 15.86
N ALA A 713 5.33 -2.83 15.32
CA ALA A 713 5.34 -4.02 14.48
C ALA A 713 6.06 -3.81 13.14
N GLY A 714 5.99 -2.60 12.60
CA GLY A 714 6.62 -2.22 11.35
C GLY A 714 6.21 -0.83 10.87
N ILE A 715 6.62 -0.45 9.68
CA ILE A 715 6.17 0.75 9.00
C ILE A 715 4.84 0.41 8.31
N TRP A 716 3.76 1.00 8.75
CA TRP A 716 2.41 0.69 8.27
C TRP A 716 2.19 1.24 6.86
N PHE A 717 2.35 0.38 5.86
CA PHE A 717 2.23 0.71 4.45
C PHE A 717 0.82 1.22 4.10
N GLU A 718 -0.21 0.66 4.68
CA GLU A 718 -1.60 1.06 4.47
C GLU A 718 -1.87 2.55 4.72
N ASN A 719 -1.16 3.15 5.68
CA ASN A 719 -1.34 4.55 6.04
C ASN A 719 -0.77 5.53 5.00
N PHE A 720 0.01 5.07 4.02
CA PHE A 720 0.47 5.93 2.92
C PHE A 720 -0.67 6.37 2.01
N ALA A 721 -1.88 5.83 2.19
CA ALA A 721 -3.10 6.30 1.56
C ALA A 721 -3.70 7.58 2.17
N LEU A 722 -3.12 8.17 3.22
CA LEU A 722 -3.61 9.43 3.82
C LEU A 722 -3.90 10.54 2.78
N PRO A 723 -3.09 10.74 1.72
CA PRO A 723 -3.41 11.72 0.67
C PRO A 723 -4.72 11.46 -0.04
N ALA A 724 -5.20 10.21 -0.12
CA ALA A 724 -6.50 9.92 -0.74
C ALA A 724 -7.65 10.58 0.03
N VAL A 725 -7.58 10.63 1.37
CA VAL A 725 -8.59 11.33 2.20
C VAL A 725 -8.56 12.83 1.92
N ILE A 726 -7.37 13.42 1.81
CA ILE A 726 -7.18 14.84 1.51
C ILE A 726 -7.72 15.16 0.11
N ASN A 727 -7.44 14.30 -0.87
CA ASN A 727 -7.94 14.44 -2.24
C ASN A 727 -9.47 14.37 -2.27
N GLU A 728 -10.09 13.39 -1.60
CA GLU A 728 -11.56 13.25 -1.54
C GLU A 728 -12.26 14.46 -0.89
N CYS A 729 -11.56 15.18 0.00
CA CYS A 729 -12.10 16.46 0.50
C CYS A 729 -12.10 17.56 -0.55
N GLN A 730 -11.16 17.52 -1.51
CA GLN A 730 -10.97 18.53 -2.55
C GLN A 730 -11.67 18.16 -3.87
N MET A 731 -11.62 16.89 -4.24
CA MET A 731 -12.18 16.39 -5.49
C MET A 731 -12.65 14.94 -5.34
N GLN A 732 -13.86 14.67 -5.75
CA GLN A 732 -14.44 13.33 -5.86
C GLN A 732 -14.81 13.03 -7.31
N SER A 733 -14.68 11.78 -7.73
CA SER A 733 -15.08 11.36 -9.10
C SER A 733 -15.79 9.99 -9.14
N TYR A 734 -16.14 9.43 -7.98
CA TYR A 734 -16.92 8.19 -7.94
C TYR A 734 -18.31 8.38 -8.55
N ASN A 735 -18.91 7.27 -8.97
CA ASN A 735 -20.18 7.25 -9.70
C ASN A 735 -20.16 8.15 -10.97
N GLY A 736 -18.97 8.27 -11.60
CA GLY A 736 -18.78 8.97 -12.86
C GLY A 736 -19.02 10.49 -12.82
N THR A 737 -19.16 11.10 -11.63
CA THR A 737 -19.44 12.54 -11.49
C THR A 737 -18.35 13.24 -10.70
N ILE A 738 -17.72 14.25 -11.31
CA ILE A 738 -16.70 15.06 -10.64
C ILE A 738 -17.37 16.11 -9.75
N ARG A 739 -16.95 16.18 -8.49
CA ARG A 739 -17.36 17.15 -7.48
C ARG A 739 -16.13 17.84 -6.91
N LEU A 740 -16.17 19.16 -6.79
CA LEU A 740 -15.06 19.96 -6.28
C LEU A 740 -15.34 20.48 -4.89
N PHE A 741 -14.36 20.37 -4.00
CA PHE A 741 -14.40 20.80 -2.61
C PHE A 741 -15.61 20.31 -1.81
N PRO A 742 -16.05 19.03 -2.00
CA PRO A 742 -17.28 18.53 -1.37
C PRO A 742 -17.22 18.45 0.15
N ASN A 743 -16.00 18.36 0.73
CA ASN A 743 -15.76 18.33 2.17
C ASN A 743 -14.61 19.25 2.59
N TRP A 744 -14.24 20.25 1.77
CA TRP A 744 -13.21 21.21 2.14
C TRP A 744 -13.86 22.49 2.68
N PRO A 745 -13.40 23.05 3.83
CA PRO A 745 -13.94 24.29 4.37
C PRO A 745 -13.71 25.46 3.40
N MET A 746 -14.76 26.12 3.01
CA MET A 746 -14.70 27.20 2.00
C MET A 746 -13.86 28.40 2.45
N GLU A 747 -13.71 28.59 3.76
CA GLU A 747 -12.87 29.65 4.35
C GLU A 747 -11.36 29.32 4.37
N LYS A 748 -10.96 28.11 4.00
CA LYS A 748 -9.56 27.71 3.94
C LYS A 748 -9.11 27.60 2.50
N ASP A 749 -8.14 28.40 2.13
CA ASP A 749 -7.56 28.37 0.78
C ASP A 749 -6.98 27.01 0.45
N ALA A 750 -7.25 26.53 -0.76
CA ALA A 750 -6.76 25.28 -1.30
C ALA A 750 -6.62 25.34 -2.80
N GLU A 751 -5.54 24.79 -3.29
CA GLU A 751 -5.30 24.63 -4.72
C GLU A 751 -4.76 23.22 -4.98
N PHE A 752 -5.21 22.61 -6.04
CA PHE A 752 -4.67 21.34 -6.50
C PHE A 752 -4.44 21.36 -8.01
N HIS A 753 -3.43 20.63 -8.44
CA HIS A 753 -2.98 20.56 -9.81
C HIS A 753 -2.98 19.11 -10.27
N ASN A 754 -3.66 18.84 -11.41
CA ASN A 754 -3.68 17.56 -12.10
C ASN A 754 -4.05 16.35 -11.19
N LEU A 755 -4.94 16.54 -10.22
CA LEU A 755 -5.55 15.38 -9.57
C LEU A 755 -6.34 14.59 -10.62
N ARG A 756 -6.23 13.26 -10.56
CA ARG A 756 -6.84 12.38 -11.55
C ARG A 756 -8.26 11.99 -11.12
N ALA A 757 -9.19 12.09 -12.04
CA ALA A 757 -10.57 11.63 -11.89
C ALA A 757 -10.87 10.43 -12.80
N ALA A 758 -11.89 9.65 -12.43
CA ALA A 758 -12.40 8.57 -13.27
C ALA A 758 -12.80 9.08 -14.65
N GLY A 759 -12.57 8.29 -15.70
CA GLY A 759 -12.72 8.69 -17.10
C GLY A 759 -11.45 9.31 -17.71
N ALA A 760 -10.30 9.13 -17.05
CA ALA A 760 -8.99 9.67 -17.47
C ALA A 760 -8.98 11.20 -17.59
N PHE A 761 -9.54 11.90 -16.61
CA PHE A 761 -9.48 13.35 -16.51
C PHE A 761 -8.38 13.79 -15.55
N LEU A 762 -7.60 14.80 -15.93
CA LEU A 762 -6.72 15.53 -15.02
C LEU A 762 -7.37 16.87 -14.68
N VAL A 763 -7.59 17.09 -13.38
CA VAL A 763 -8.35 18.24 -12.88
C VAL A 763 -7.45 19.13 -12.05
N SER A 764 -7.50 20.43 -12.31
CA SER A 764 -6.88 21.47 -11.49
C SER A 764 -7.94 22.49 -11.07
N ALA A 765 -7.94 22.88 -9.80
CA ALA A 765 -8.86 23.89 -9.29
C ALA A 765 -8.23 24.70 -8.15
N SER A 766 -8.71 25.92 -7.98
CA SER A 766 -8.27 26.86 -6.94
C SER A 766 -9.47 27.42 -6.20
N LEU A 767 -9.48 27.20 -4.89
CA LEU A 767 -10.39 27.83 -3.93
C LEU A 767 -9.60 28.91 -3.19
N LYS A 768 -10.04 30.14 -3.29
CA LYS A 768 -9.42 31.29 -2.65
C LYS A 768 -10.45 32.28 -2.14
N ASP A 769 -10.24 32.81 -0.94
CA ASP A 769 -11.16 33.78 -0.31
C ASP A 769 -12.64 33.30 -0.33
N GLY A 770 -12.86 32.01 -0.09
CA GLY A 770 -14.21 31.42 -0.06
C GLY A 770 -14.85 31.16 -1.44
N GLN A 771 -14.09 31.29 -2.52
CA GLN A 771 -14.63 31.15 -3.88
C GLN A 771 -13.70 30.26 -4.76
N VAL A 772 -14.31 29.37 -5.51
CA VAL A 772 -13.61 28.69 -6.58
C VAL A 772 -13.41 29.66 -7.73
N SER A 773 -12.16 29.89 -8.14
CA SER A 773 -11.81 30.94 -9.10
C SER A 773 -11.64 30.43 -10.53
N LYS A 774 -11.12 29.22 -10.70
CA LYS A 774 -10.84 28.60 -12.00
C LYS A 774 -10.86 27.08 -11.84
N ILE A 775 -11.33 26.40 -12.86
CA ILE A 775 -11.22 24.94 -13.00
C ILE A 775 -10.62 24.67 -14.39
N GLU A 776 -9.66 23.78 -14.45
CA GLU A 776 -9.06 23.31 -15.69
C GLU A 776 -9.09 21.77 -15.73
N ILE A 777 -9.55 21.22 -16.84
CA ILE A 777 -9.70 19.78 -17.03
C ILE A 777 -9.04 19.40 -18.34
N LEU A 778 -8.10 18.46 -18.29
CA LEU A 778 -7.58 17.75 -19.45
C LEU A 778 -8.28 16.40 -19.56
N SER A 779 -8.93 16.15 -20.68
CA SER A 779 -9.50 14.84 -21.02
C SER A 779 -8.44 14.03 -21.76
N GLU A 780 -7.85 13.02 -21.13
CA GLU A 780 -6.82 12.22 -21.79
C GLU A 780 -7.41 11.21 -22.77
N ALA A 781 -8.53 10.57 -22.41
CA ALA A 781 -9.14 9.49 -23.20
C ALA A 781 -10.36 9.93 -24.04
N GLY A 782 -10.88 11.13 -23.87
CA GLY A 782 -12.07 11.60 -24.59
C GLY A 782 -13.39 11.05 -24.02
N ALA A 783 -13.42 10.68 -22.75
CA ALA A 783 -14.63 10.21 -22.10
C ALA A 783 -15.68 11.36 -21.93
N PRO A 784 -16.99 11.05 -21.80
CA PRO A 784 -17.98 12.02 -21.40
C PRO A 784 -17.68 12.59 -20.01
N LEU A 785 -17.59 13.93 -19.92
CA LEU A 785 -17.36 14.63 -18.65
C LEU A 785 -18.70 14.92 -17.97
N LYS A 786 -18.91 14.34 -16.79
CA LYS A 786 -20.01 14.70 -15.88
C LYS A 786 -19.44 15.42 -14.66
N MET A 787 -20.00 16.59 -14.34
CA MET A 787 -19.47 17.40 -13.26
C MET A 787 -20.54 18.26 -12.62
N ILE A 788 -20.38 18.48 -11.30
CA ILE A 788 -21.14 19.49 -10.56
C ILE A 788 -20.25 20.72 -10.40
N LEU A 789 -20.64 21.80 -11.08
CA LEU A 789 -19.94 23.09 -11.03
C LEU A 789 -20.22 23.82 -9.72
N PRO A 790 -19.26 24.60 -9.17
CA PRO A 790 -19.48 25.41 -7.98
C PRO A 790 -20.39 26.66 -8.24
N TRP A 791 -20.67 26.96 -9.48
CA TRP A 791 -21.42 28.17 -9.93
C TRP A 791 -22.72 27.79 -10.68
N GLU A 792 -23.76 28.59 -10.53
CA GLU A 792 -25.00 28.48 -11.35
C GLU A 792 -24.73 28.84 -12.81
N ASN A 793 -23.90 29.88 -13.02
CA ASN A 793 -23.54 30.36 -14.34
C ASN A 793 -22.02 30.40 -14.49
N CYS A 794 -21.51 29.81 -15.52
CA CYS A 794 -20.10 29.88 -15.83
C CYS A 794 -19.83 29.93 -17.34
N MET A 795 -18.64 30.36 -17.68
CA MET A 795 -18.12 30.34 -19.03
C MET A 795 -17.15 29.14 -19.16
N MET A 796 -17.47 28.26 -20.08
CA MET A 796 -16.56 27.18 -20.52
C MET A 796 -15.76 27.67 -21.72
N VAL A 797 -14.46 27.51 -21.69
CA VAL A 797 -13.50 27.86 -22.75
C VAL A 797 -12.86 26.61 -23.27
N LYS A 798 -12.94 26.40 -24.57
CA LYS A 798 -12.23 25.37 -25.36
C LYS A 798 -11.33 26.05 -26.39
N ALA A 799 -10.47 25.25 -27.04
CA ALA A 799 -9.58 25.76 -28.11
C ALA A 799 -10.34 26.41 -29.27
N ASP A 800 -11.54 25.95 -29.58
CA ASP A 800 -12.38 26.37 -30.67
C ASP A 800 -13.44 27.44 -30.31
N GLY A 801 -13.55 27.86 -29.05
CA GLY A 801 -14.49 28.87 -28.64
C GLY A 801 -14.87 28.92 -27.19
N GLN A 802 -15.88 29.71 -26.89
CA GLN A 802 -16.42 29.92 -25.55
C GLN A 802 -17.92 29.65 -25.53
N THR A 803 -18.42 29.06 -24.47
CA THR A 803 -19.83 28.74 -24.29
C THR A 803 -20.23 29.09 -22.86
N ASN A 804 -21.35 29.84 -22.72
CA ASN A 804 -21.94 30.06 -21.41
C ASN A 804 -22.77 28.83 -21.01
N LEU A 805 -22.62 28.42 -19.79
CA LEU A 805 -23.38 27.36 -19.15
C LEU A 805 -24.22 27.97 -18.02
N ASP A 806 -25.47 27.58 -17.96
CA ASP A 806 -26.48 28.07 -17.02
C ASP A 806 -27.02 26.93 -16.12
N SER A 807 -26.23 25.91 -15.90
CA SER A 807 -26.53 24.78 -15.05
C SER A 807 -25.31 24.38 -14.21
N LYS A 808 -25.55 24.03 -12.96
CA LYS A 808 -24.49 23.41 -12.10
C LYS A 808 -24.12 22.01 -12.56
N GLU A 809 -25.10 21.23 -12.96
CA GLU A 809 -24.86 19.87 -13.44
C GLU A 809 -24.65 19.92 -14.94
N ILE A 810 -23.49 19.42 -15.36
CA ILE A 810 -23.12 19.37 -16.78
C ILE A 810 -22.73 17.95 -17.19
N GLU A 811 -23.09 17.63 -18.43
CA GLU A 811 -22.60 16.47 -19.16
C GLU A 811 -22.13 16.93 -20.54
N ILE A 812 -20.83 16.72 -20.82
CA ILE A 812 -20.17 17.26 -22.00
C ILE A 812 -19.36 16.16 -22.68
N SER A 813 -19.55 15.99 -23.97
CA SER A 813 -18.66 15.15 -24.77
C SER A 813 -17.28 15.81 -24.89
N THR A 814 -16.23 15.03 -24.70
CA THR A 814 -14.85 15.49 -24.85
C THR A 814 -14.11 14.70 -25.91
N ASN A 815 -12.99 15.21 -26.36
CA ASN A 815 -12.06 14.52 -27.23
C ASN A 815 -10.76 14.21 -26.46
N SER A 816 -10.04 13.18 -26.90
CA SER A 816 -8.73 12.89 -26.32
C SER A 816 -7.76 14.06 -26.50
N GLY A 817 -7.10 14.48 -25.44
CA GLY A 817 -6.20 15.64 -25.39
C GLY A 817 -6.90 16.99 -25.27
N GLU A 818 -8.24 17.03 -25.14
CA GLU A 818 -9.00 18.28 -25.04
C GLU A 818 -8.83 18.92 -23.65
N ILE A 819 -8.58 20.24 -23.65
CA ILE A 819 -8.51 21.05 -22.43
C ILE A 819 -9.77 21.93 -22.33
N LEU A 820 -10.45 21.83 -21.17
CA LEU A 820 -11.60 22.64 -20.83
C LEU A 820 -11.25 23.55 -19.65
N THR A 821 -11.56 24.84 -19.76
CA THR A 821 -11.41 25.77 -18.64
C THR A 821 -12.78 26.34 -18.29
N PHE A 822 -13.13 26.32 -17.00
CA PHE A 822 -14.38 26.88 -16.49
C PHE A 822 -14.07 28.08 -15.59
N LYS A 823 -14.84 29.18 -15.74
CA LYS A 823 -14.72 30.40 -14.95
C LYS A 823 -16.10 30.94 -14.61
N PRO A 824 -16.28 31.57 -13.43
CA PRO A 824 -17.53 32.21 -13.12
C PRO A 824 -17.83 33.32 -14.13
N VAL A 825 -19.09 33.48 -14.54
CA VAL A 825 -19.55 34.69 -15.24
C VAL A 825 -19.74 35.77 -14.20
N LYS A 826 -19.04 36.91 -14.37
CA LYS A 826 -19.11 38.06 -13.46
C LYS A 826 -20.47 38.75 -13.53
#